data_f16d771035230e782b41200489f335ca
#
_entry.id   f16d771035230e782b41200489f335ca
#
_cell.length_a   1.000
_cell.length_b   1.000
_cell.length_c   1.000
_cell.angle_alpha   90.00
_cell.angle_beta   90.00
_cell.angle_gamma   90.00
#
_symmetry.space_group_name_H-M   'P 1'
#
loop_
_entity.id
_entity.type
_entity.pdbx_description
1 polymer ?
#
loop_
_entity_poly.entity_id
_entity_poly.type
_entity_poly.pdbx_seq_one_letter_code
_entity_poly.pdbx_strand_id
1 'polypeptide(L)'
;MRRAAGLLAGLLLPLAALAADARFTVDDLVRLASVSGPDISPDGGHLVYSVEAANFETDSPVSDLWRVRWDGSDRRALTSTPDASEWNPAYSPDGRFIAFLSDRGGEAAVTQVWLLPAAGGEAEVVTKFPGGVVDYAWAPDSARLAVIATDPERPEGEKAPPKPAPIVIDRYQFKEDFTGLLTDRRQHLYVVDLHTREATPLTAGAHDEHLPSWSPDGSRIAYVTKRGADPDRHSNWDIYLVEPRAGAVERRLTTFGGADSDPYLESRPAWSPDGKRIAYLQSGEDRHISYKPWQLAVVDVETGASRIPADIDRCFTRPQFSPDGKSVLALIEQSRVTHLSRIELGSGRVTPLTSGLRFDADFDVAGGGRIAVLGGDDAHPYRLQAVEKNRLRTIADHNEWITDRGLAPVEPIEFEGGDGVMIHGLLVKPVGYEPGRRYPTILRLHGGPVYQFSHEFMEDWQVYAAAGYAVVAPNPRGSSGRGFEFANAIYADWGNRDAADVLAAADHAVRMGIADPNRLGIGGRSYGGILTNAVIARDGRFKAAVSGAGSANATALYGHDQYTREVELELGLPWRERDAYERNSFAFLNADRIRTPTLFYCEELDVNVPCHGSEQMYQALRSLGVPTQLVIYPGEWHPVTVPSYLRDRMQRHLDWYGRYLGGDQRL
;
A
#
# COMPACT_ATOMS: atom_id res chain seq x y z
N MET A 1 -23.86 -82.38 -18.28
CA MET A 1 -23.55 -81.45 -17.14
C MET A 1 -22.43 -80.51 -17.60
N ARG A 2 -22.75 -79.37 -18.13
CA ARG A 2 -21.79 -78.33 -18.53
C ARG A 2 -22.09 -77.06 -17.75
N ARG A 3 -21.17 -76.58 -16.91
CA ARG A 3 -21.24 -75.31 -16.17
C ARG A 3 -20.85 -74.14 -17.10
N ALA A 4 -21.75 -73.21 -17.27
CA ALA A 4 -21.48 -71.97 -17.94
C ALA A 4 -20.82 -71.02 -16.91
N ALA A 5 -19.66 -70.53 -17.23
CA ALA A 5 -18.96 -69.39 -16.49
C ALA A 5 -19.27 -68.08 -17.21
N GLY A 6 -20.08 -67.26 -16.58
CA GLY A 6 -20.31 -65.88 -17.05
C GLY A 6 -19.16 -64.95 -16.64
N LEU A 7 -18.53 -64.35 -17.62
CA LEU A 7 -17.60 -63.23 -17.43
C LEU A 7 -18.41 -61.95 -17.22
N LEU A 8 -18.32 -61.33 -16.03
CA LEU A 8 -18.68 -59.96 -15.80
C LEU A 8 -17.47 -59.08 -16.22
N ALA A 9 -17.57 -58.43 -17.36
CA ALA A 9 -16.69 -57.34 -17.72
C ALA A 9 -17.12 -56.05 -17.00
N GLY A 10 -16.47 -55.74 -15.91
CA GLY A 10 -16.62 -54.45 -15.25
C GLY A 10 -16.03 -53.36 -16.10
N LEU A 11 -16.85 -52.42 -16.61
CA LEU A 11 -16.42 -51.16 -17.16
C LEU A 11 -15.83 -50.32 -16.05
N LEU A 12 -14.50 -50.27 -15.95
CA LEU A 12 -13.77 -49.21 -15.26
C LEU A 12 -13.82 -47.98 -16.17
N LEU A 13 -14.79 -47.12 -15.99
CA LEU A 13 -14.74 -45.74 -16.47
C LEU A 13 -13.60 -45.03 -15.71
N PRO A 14 -12.73 -44.29 -16.39
CA PRO A 14 -11.71 -43.54 -15.70
C PRO A 14 -12.41 -42.41 -14.91
N LEU A 15 -12.28 -42.43 -13.58
CA LEU A 15 -12.57 -41.31 -12.69
C LEU A 15 -11.49 -40.19 -12.83
N ALA A 16 -11.29 -39.76 -14.07
CA ALA A 16 -10.33 -38.65 -14.37
C ALA A 16 -11.07 -37.54 -15.12
N ALA A 17 -12.20 -37.07 -14.57
CA ALA A 17 -12.89 -35.92 -15.12
C ALA A 17 -13.87 -35.32 -14.10
N LEU A 18 -13.36 -34.76 -13.01
CA LEU A 18 -14.07 -33.78 -12.15
C LEU A 18 -13.08 -33.05 -11.27
N ALA A 19 -11.90 -32.70 -11.80
CA ALA A 19 -11.21 -31.51 -11.40
C ALA A 19 -11.57 -30.46 -12.47
N ALA A 20 -12.86 -30.12 -12.55
CA ALA A 20 -13.29 -29.04 -13.39
C ALA A 20 -12.77 -27.73 -12.77
N ASP A 21 -11.81 -27.11 -13.46
CA ASP A 21 -11.60 -25.66 -13.57
C ASP A 21 -12.29 -24.83 -12.47
N ALA A 22 -11.81 -24.95 -11.25
CA ALA A 22 -12.18 -24.00 -10.23
C ALA A 22 -11.41 -22.70 -10.53
N ARG A 23 -11.89 -21.91 -11.48
CA ARG A 23 -11.33 -20.62 -11.84
C ARG A 23 -11.37 -19.69 -10.64
N PHE A 24 -10.45 -18.76 -10.60
CA PHE A 24 -10.49 -17.68 -9.61
C PHE A 24 -11.64 -16.71 -9.96
N THR A 25 -12.55 -16.47 -9.00
CA THR A 25 -13.81 -15.77 -9.24
C THR A 25 -13.89 -14.46 -8.44
N VAL A 26 -14.92 -13.66 -8.70
CA VAL A 26 -15.23 -12.46 -7.91
C VAL A 26 -15.51 -12.80 -6.44
N ASP A 27 -16.10 -13.97 -6.16
CA ASP A 27 -16.32 -14.44 -4.78
C ASP A 27 -15.02 -14.85 -4.09
N ASP A 28 -14.05 -15.35 -4.83
CA ASP A 28 -12.73 -15.66 -4.28
C ASP A 28 -11.94 -14.40 -3.90
N LEU A 29 -12.12 -13.30 -4.64
CA LEU A 29 -11.51 -12.02 -4.35
C LEU A 29 -11.81 -11.54 -2.91
N VAL A 30 -13.08 -11.60 -2.50
CA VAL A 30 -13.48 -11.17 -1.14
C VAL A 30 -13.19 -12.21 -0.04
N ARG A 31 -12.68 -13.39 -0.40
CA ARG A 31 -12.22 -14.41 0.55
C ARG A 31 -10.75 -14.29 0.91
N LEU A 32 -10.00 -13.46 0.19
CA LEU A 32 -8.58 -13.26 0.45
C LEU A 32 -8.38 -12.71 1.86
N ALA A 33 -7.42 -13.30 2.55
CA ALA A 33 -6.94 -12.79 3.82
C ALA A 33 -5.65 -11.99 3.61
N SER A 34 -5.59 -10.79 4.17
CA SER A 34 -4.39 -9.94 4.17
C SER A 34 -3.60 -10.15 5.46
N VAL A 35 -2.31 -10.39 5.32
CA VAL A 35 -1.38 -10.57 6.46
C VAL A 35 -0.50 -9.34 6.59
N SER A 36 -0.28 -8.84 7.82
CA SER A 36 0.54 -7.65 8.06
C SER A 36 1.23 -7.66 9.43
N GLY A 37 2.23 -6.77 9.61
CA GLY A 37 2.86 -6.47 10.89
C GLY A 37 3.48 -7.68 11.60
N PRO A 38 4.38 -8.46 10.97
CA PRO A 38 5.04 -9.59 11.64
C PRO A 38 6.03 -9.09 12.68
N ASP A 39 5.97 -9.67 13.89
CA ASP A 39 6.91 -9.42 14.98
C ASP A 39 7.36 -10.73 15.60
N ILE A 40 8.68 -10.95 15.71
CA ILE A 40 9.28 -12.17 16.23
C ILE A 40 9.45 -12.04 17.74
N SER A 41 8.98 -13.04 18.50
CA SER A 41 9.21 -13.06 19.96
C SER A 41 10.69 -12.94 20.31
N PRO A 42 11.06 -12.29 21.43
CA PRO A 42 12.46 -12.08 21.84
C PRO A 42 13.30 -13.36 21.92
N ASP A 43 12.70 -14.49 22.25
CA ASP A 43 13.34 -15.81 22.23
C ASP A 43 13.45 -16.44 20.84
N GLY A 44 12.85 -15.79 19.83
CA GLY A 44 12.78 -16.26 18.46
C GLY A 44 11.86 -17.47 18.24
N GLY A 45 11.08 -17.86 19.25
CA GLY A 45 10.26 -19.08 19.21
C GLY A 45 8.94 -18.95 18.44
N HIS A 46 8.41 -17.74 18.38
CA HIS A 46 7.09 -17.45 17.82
C HIS A 46 7.11 -16.18 16.93
N LEU A 47 6.09 -16.06 16.10
CA LEU A 47 5.71 -14.80 15.45
C LEU A 47 4.29 -14.44 15.89
N VAL A 48 4.04 -13.14 16.06
CA VAL A 48 2.71 -12.54 16.11
C VAL A 48 2.54 -11.67 14.86
N TYR A 49 1.32 -11.56 14.35
CA TYR A 49 0.98 -10.80 13.16
C TYR A 49 -0.52 -10.55 13.10
N SER A 50 -0.96 -9.62 12.25
CA SER A 50 -2.37 -9.35 12.00
C SER A 50 -2.84 -10.08 10.74
N VAL A 51 -4.10 -10.52 10.77
CA VAL A 51 -4.80 -11.09 9.61
C VAL A 51 -6.13 -10.39 9.46
N GLU A 52 -6.27 -9.66 8.37
CA GLU A 52 -7.53 -9.04 7.98
C GLU A 52 -8.29 -9.96 7.01
N ALA A 53 -9.58 -10.12 7.25
CA ALA A 53 -10.49 -10.85 6.39
C ALA A 53 -11.87 -10.20 6.36
N ALA A 54 -12.65 -10.49 5.33
CA ALA A 54 -14.02 -10.02 5.21
C ALA A 54 -14.93 -10.67 6.27
N ASN A 55 -15.63 -9.87 7.04
CA ASN A 55 -16.76 -10.29 7.84
C ASN A 55 -18.04 -10.11 7.03
N PHE A 56 -18.62 -11.20 6.53
CA PHE A 56 -19.81 -11.15 5.68
C PHE A 56 -21.11 -10.87 6.46
N GLU A 57 -21.11 -10.95 7.79
CA GLU A 57 -22.28 -10.62 8.60
C GLU A 57 -22.41 -9.11 8.77
N THR A 58 -21.30 -8.42 8.98
CA THR A 58 -21.24 -6.95 9.13
C THR A 58 -20.91 -6.23 7.83
N ASP A 59 -20.54 -6.98 6.78
CA ASP A 59 -20.06 -6.46 5.49
C ASP A 59 -18.89 -5.47 5.65
N SER A 60 -17.92 -5.82 6.49
CA SER A 60 -16.75 -5.00 6.79
C SER A 60 -15.47 -5.83 6.86
N PRO A 61 -14.29 -5.25 6.59
CA PRO A 61 -13.03 -5.90 6.92
C PRO A 61 -12.85 -5.93 8.43
N VAL A 62 -12.37 -7.05 8.95
CA VAL A 62 -12.02 -7.20 10.38
C VAL A 62 -10.64 -7.82 10.47
N SER A 63 -9.80 -7.27 11.32
CA SER A 63 -8.45 -7.74 11.57
C SER A 63 -8.32 -8.36 12.96
N ASP A 64 -7.76 -9.56 13.01
CA ASP A 64 -7.44 -10.29 14.25
C ASP A 64 -5.95 -10.55 14.37
N LEU A 65 -5.47 -10.69 15.62
CA LEU A 65 -4.10 -11.10 15.90
C LEU A 65 -3.96 -12.62 15.83
N TRP A 66 -2.89 -13.05 15.19
CA TRP A 66 -2.52 -14.45 15.06
C TRP A 66 -1.13 -14.71 15.59
N ARG A 67 -0.90 -15.94 16.04
CA ARG A 67 0.42 -16.42 16.44
C ARG A 67 0.73 -17.75 15.77
N VAL A 68 2.01 -17.95 15.47
CA VAL A 68 2.54 -19.20 14.94
C VAL A 68 3.92 -19.48 15.55
N ARG A 69 4.30 -20.74 15.73
CA ARG A 69 5.67 -21.10 16.09
C ARG A 69 6.60 -20.90 14.89
N TRP A 70 7.86 -20.65 15.18
CA TRP A 70 8.89 -20.49 14.16
C TRP A 70 8.95 -21.67 13.15
N ASP A 71 8.66 -22.88 13.59
CA ASP A 71 8.63 -24.09 12.75
C ASP A 71 7.34 -24.22 11.90
N GLY A 72 6.39 -23.30 12.04
CA GLY A 72 5.09 -23.30 11.37
C GLY A 72 3.98 -24.04 12.12
N SER A 73 4.28 -24.67 13.23
CA SER A 73 3.27 -25.35 14.07
C SER A 73 2.50 -24.38 14.98
N ASP A 74 1.41 -24.83 15.59
CA ASP A 74 0.59 -24.08 16.56
C ASP A 74 0.12 -22.71 16.02
N ARG A 75 -0.25 -22.65 14.72
CA ARG A 75 -0.89 -21.46 14.13
C ARG A 75 -2.30 -21.31 14.69
N ARG A 76 -2.56 -20.18 15.32
CA ARG A 76 -3.87 -19.88 15.94
C ARG A 76 -4.15 -18.40 16.07
N ALA A 77 -5.44 -18.04 16.04
CA ALA A 77 -5.89 -16.71 16.43
C ALA A 77 -5.63 -16.48 17.93
N LEU A 78 -5.19 -15.28 18.26
CA LEU A 78 -5.06 -14.78 19.62
C LEU A 78 -6.25 -13.95 20.04
N THR A 79 -6.88 -13.29 19.06
CA THR A 79 -8.10 -12.50 19.24
C THR A 79 -9.18 -13.00 18.28
N SER A 80 -10.42 -12.63 18.53
CA SER A 80 -11.57 -12.90 17.68
C SER A 80 -12.69 -11.96 18.12
N THR A 81 -12.62 -10.71 17.66
CA THR A 81 -13.57 -9.65 18.04
C THR A 81 -14.44 -9.30 16.84
N PRO A 82 -15.70 -9.73 16.77
CA PRO A 82 -16.52 -9.62 15.56
C PRO A 82 -16.74 -8.20 15.05
N ASP A 83 -16.77 -7.21 15.97
CA ASP A 83 -17.15 -5.83 15.69
C ASP A 83 -16.00 -4.84 15.91
N ALA A 84 -14.76 -5.33 15.95
CA ALA A 84 -13.57 -4.49 16.12
C ALA A 84 -12.36 -5.11 15.45
N SER A 85 -11.38 -4.29 15.13
CA SER A 85 -10.11 -4.73 14.54
C SER A 85 -8.96 -4.62 15.54
N GLU A 86 -7.99 -5.52 15.38
CA GLU A 86 -6.72 -5.51 16.08
C GLU A 86 -5.57 -5.54 15.08
N TRP A 87 -4.62 -4.63 15.24
CA TRP A 87 -3.49 -4.50 14.31
C TRP A 87 -2.22 -4.01 14.99
N ASN A 88 -1.12 -4.03 14.23
CA ASN A 88 0.19 -3.59 14.67
C ASN A 88 0.66 -4.28 15.98
N PRO A 89 0.66 -5.63 16.06
CA PRO A 89 1.09 -6.32 17.24
C PRO A 89 2.61 -6.24 17.43
N ALA A 90 3.07 -6.12 18.69
CA ALA A 90 4.49 -6.18 19.04
C ALA A 90 4.69 -6.86 20.40
N TYR A 91 5.64 -7.80 20.48
CA TYR A 91 6.06 -8.37 21.75
C TYR A 91 6.73 -7.34 22.65
N SER A 92 6.48 -7.40 23.95
CA SER A 92 7.35 -6.72 24.92
C SER A 92 8.78 -7.28 24.84
N PRO A 93 9.83 -6.48 25.08
CA PRO A 93 11.22 -6.94 25.05
C PRO A 93 11.52 -8.14 25.96
N ASP A 94 10.78 -8.32 27.06
CA ASP A 94 10.87 -9.47 27.96
C ASP A 94 10.00 -10.66 27.53
N GLY A 95 9.22 -10.52 26.45
CA GLY A 95 8.38 -11.56 25.87
C GLY A 95 7.12 -11.91 26.67
N ARG A 96 6.78 -11.16 27.72
CA ARG A 96 5.62 -11.47 28.56
C ARG A 96 4.29 -11.01 28.01
N PHE A 97 4.29 -9.94 27.19
CA PHE A 97 3.09 -9.32 26.65
C PHE A 97 3.21 -9.12 25.14
N ILE A 98 2.05 -8.97 24.50
CA ILE A 98 1.89 -8.48 23.15
C ILE A 98 1.06 -7.19 23.26
N ALA A 99 1.63 -6.05 22.87
CA ALA A 99 0.87 -4.82 22.69
C ALA A 99 0.26 -4.79 21.28
N PHE A 100 -0.84 -4.09 21.11
CA PHE A 100 -1.50 -3.92 19.81
C PHE A 100 -2.45 -2.73 19.85
N LEU A 101 -2.83 -2.23 18.68
CA LEU A 101 -3.86 -1.23 18.52
C LEU A 101 -5.22 -1.91 18.30
N SER A 102 -6.28 -1.34 18.87
CA SER A 102 -7.64 -1.80 18.64
C SER A 102 -8.65 -0.67 18.84
N ASP A 103 -9.72 -0.71 18.06
CA ASP A 103 -10.89 0.16 18.13
C ASP A 103 -12.05 -0.46 18.95
N ARG A 104 -11.79 -1.45 19.80
CA ARG A 104 -12.76 -2.06 20.71
C ARG A 104 -13.46 -1.01 21.57
N GLY A 105 -14.77 -1.14 21.78
CA GLY A 105 -15.54 -0.28 22.68
C GLY A 105 -16.86 0.24 22.10
N GLY A 106 -17.28 -0.21 20.90
CA GLY A 106 -18.51 0.12 20.21
C GLY A 106 -18.39 1.34 19.30
N GLU A 107 -19.50 1.82 18.74
CA GLU A 107 -19.57 2.82 17.67
C GLU A 107 -18.87 4.18 17.94
N ALA A 108 -18.63 4.51 19.22
CA ALA A 108 -17.94 5.75 19.61
C ALA A 108 -16.50 5.49 20.07
N ALA A 109 -15.99 4.28 19.90
CA ALA A 109 -14.65 3.93 20.34
C ALA A 109 -13.60 4.61 19.45
N VAL A 110 -12.53 5.07 20.07
CA VAL A 110 -11.34 5.53 19.41
C VAL A 110 -10.21 4.53 19.68
N THR A 111 -9.31 4.37 18.73
CA THR A 111 -8.17 3.46 18.83
C THR A 111 -7.38 3.67 20.11
N GLN A 112 -7.06 2.58 20.82
CA GLN A 112 -6.23 2.56 22.02
C GLN A 112 -5.18 1.47 21.93
N VAL A 113 -4.15 1.55 22.80
CA VAL A 113 -3.22 0.43 22.99
C VAL A 113 -3.83 -0.57 23.98
N TRP A 114 -3.76 -1.83 23.61
CA TRP A 114 -4.16 -2.99 24.41
C TRP A 114 -2.97 -3.89 24.67
N LEU A 115 -2.99 -4.60 25.78
CA LEU A 115 -2.01 -5.62 26.15
C LEU A 115 -2.66 -6.97 26.28
N LEU A 116 -2.08 -7.97 25.62
CA LEU A 116 -2.43 -9.39 25.76
C LEU A 116 -1.25 -10.13 26.40
N PRO A 117 -1.46 -10.93 27.47
CA PRO A 117 -0.40 -11.79 27.99
C PRO A 117 0.04 -12.81 26.92
N ALA A 118 1.34 -12.87 26.61
CA ALA A 118 1.87 -13.77 25.58
C ALA A 118 1.63 -15.27 25.89
N ALA A 119 1.45 -15.64 27.19
CA ALA A 119 1.07 -16.96 27.61
C ALA A 119 -0.41 -17.30 27.34
N GLY A 120 -1.23 -16.32 26.98
CA GLY A 120 -2.68 -16.42 26.83
C GLY A 120 -3.42 -15.77 28.01
N GLY A 121 -4.67 -15.41 27.78
CA GLY A 121 -5.53 -14.68 28.72
C GLY A 121 -6.39 -13.65 27.99
N GLU A 122 -6.95 -12.72 28.72
CA GLU A 122 -7.74 -11.62 28.18
C GLU A 122 -6.86 -10.38 27.97
N ALA A 123 -7.13 -9.65 26.90
CA ALA A 123 -6.47 -8.39 26.63
C ALA A 123 -7.07 -7.27 27.50
N GLU A 124 -6.23 -6.34 27.95
CA GLU A 124 -6.64 -5.16 28.70
C GLU A 124 -6.20 -3.87 28.01
N VAL A 125 -7.07 -2.84 28.05
CA VAL A 125 -6.74 -1.51 27.54
C VAL A 125 -5.75 -0.81 28.49
N VAL A 126 -4.68 -0.24 27.93
CA VAL A 126 -3.63 0.41 28.73
C VAL A 126 -3.53 1.91 28.51
N THR A 127 -4.25 2.44 27.53
CA THR A 127 -4.34 3.89 27.24
C THR A 127 -5.79 4.36 27.29
N LYS A 128 -5.99 5.68 27.45
CA LYS A 128 -7.29 6.31 27.48
C LYS A 128 -7.22 7.72 26.88
N PHE A 129 -6.68 7.81 25.67
CA PHE A 129 -6.61 9.10 24.95
C PHE A 129 -7.94 9.41 24.29
N PRO A 130 -8.59 10.53 24.60
CA PRO A 130 -9.91 10.86 24.00
C PRO A 130 -9.87 11.09 22.49
N GLY A 131 -8.71 11.50 21.94
CA GLY A 131 -8.49 11.67 20.50
C GLY A 131 -8.01 10.41 19.78
N GLY A 132 -7.77 9.33 20.55
CA GLY A 132 -7.25 8.07 20.05
C GLY A 132 -5.72 8.01 19.95
N VAL A 133 -5.22 6.80 19.79
CA VAL A 133 -3.80 6.48 19.58
C VAL A 133 -3.58 6.18 18.11
N VAL A 134 -2.52 6.75 17.55
CA VAL A 134 -2.12 6.54 16.15
C VAL A 134 -1.00 5.49 16.04
N ASP A 135 -0.03 5.54 16.97
CA ASP A 135 1.16 4.69 16.93
C ASP A 135 1.75 4.50 18.34
N TYR A 136 2.52 3.43 18.52
CA TYR A 136 3.22 3.17 19.78
C TYR A 136 4.55 2.43 19.57
N ALA A 137 5.43 2.48 20.58
CA ALA A 137 6.66 1.71 20.62
C ALA A 137 7.00 1.28 22.06
N TRP A 138 7.44 0.02 22.22
CA TRP A 138 7.91 -0.51 23.49
C TRP A 138 9.21 0.15 23.95
N ALA A 139 9.26 0.54 25.23
CA ALA A 139 10.53 0.82 25.87
C ALA A 139 11.30 -0.47 26.15
N PRO A 140 12.65 -0.45 26.14
CA PRO A 140 13.46 -1.66 26.36
C PRO A 140 13.30 -2.28 27.75
N ASP A 141 12.74 -1.55 28.72
CA ASP A 141 12.44 -2.05 30.08
C ASP A 141 11.14 -2.85 30.19
N SER A 142 10.36 -2.94 29.11
CA SER A 142 9.05 -3.61 29.08
C SER A 142 8.00 -3.03 30.05
N ALA A 143 8.26 -1.86 30.61
CA ALA A 143 7.38 -1.21 31.58
C ALA A 143 6.74 0.07 31.07
N ARG A 144 7.20 0.60 29.94
CA ARG A 144 6.71 1.85 29.36
C ARG A 144 6.49 1.72 27.86
N LEU A 145 5.58 2.55 27.35
CA LEU A 145 5.34 2.76 25.91
C LEU A 145 5.59 4.23 25.54
N ALA A 146 6.22 4.48 24.42
CA ALA A 146 6.06 5.74 23.69
C ALA A 146 4.78 5.63 22.87
N VAL A 147 3.94 6.66 22.90
CA VAL A 147 2.63 6.66 22.26
C VAL A 147 2.44 7.97 21.51
N ILE A 148 2.02 7.89 20.26
CA ILE A 148 1.51 9.04 19.51
C ILE A 148 -0.01 9.05 19.65
N ALA A 149 -0.54 10.14 20.20
CA ALA A 149 -1.97 10.31 20.40
C ALA A 149 -2.45 11.64 19.80
N THR A 150 -3.65 11.59 19.22
CA THR A 150 -4.30 12.78 18.64
C THR A 150 -4.95 13.61 19.73
N ASP A 151 -4.91 14.93 19.59
CA ASP A 151 -5.65 15.84 20.45
C ASP A 151 -7.15 15.51 20.46
N PRO A 152 -7.82 15.68 21.60
CA PRO A 152 -9.27 15.45 21.68
C PRO A 152 -10.02 16.46 20.80
N GLU A 153 -11.19 16.07 20.30
CA GLU A 153 -12.07 17.00 19.58
C GLU A 153 -12.54 18.18 20.43
N ARG A 154 -12.60 17.98 21.74
CA ARG A 154 -13.05 18.97 22.73
C ARG A 154 -12.26 18.82 24.02
N PRO A 155 -12.10 19.91 24.78
CA PRO A 155 -11.58 19.82 26.13
C PRO A 155 -12.34 18.82 26.99
N GLU A 156 -11.63 18.15 27.87
CA GLU A 156 -12.22 17.16 28.78
C GLU A 156 -13.36 17.76 29.60
N GLY A 157 -14.51 17.10 29.62
CA GLY A 157 -15.70 17.53 30.35
C GLY A 157 -16.64 18.54 29.61
N GLU A 158 -16.24 19.00 28.44
CA GLU A 158 -17.08 19.84 27.60
C GLU A 158 -18.16 19.01 26.88
N LYS A 159 -19.41 19.39 27.04
CA LYS A 159 -20.52 18.70 26.39
C LYS A 159 -20.62 19.07 24.90
N ALA A 160 -20.92 18.08 24.08
CA ALA A 160 -21.24 18.33 22.69
C ALA A 160 -22.39 19.36 22.56
N PRO A 161 -22.24 20.39 21.72
CA PRO A 161 -23.33 21.32 21.45
C PRO A 161 -24.49 20.57 20.77
N PRO A 162 -25.73 21.06 20.90
CA PRO A 162 -26.91 20.42 20.30
C PRO A 162 -26.87 20.39 18.77
N LYS A 163 -25.99 21.18 18.14
CA LYS A 163 -25.69 21.17 16.72
C LYS A 163 -24.17 21.27 16.54
N PRO A 164 -23.57 20.60 15.55
CA PRO A 164 -22.18 20.78 15.23
C PRO A 164 -21.84 22.25 15.00
N ALA A 165 -20.73 22.71 15.53
CA ALA A 165 -20.22 24.05 15.25
C ALA A 165 -19.71 24.12 13.77
N PRO A 166 -19.68 25.33 13.18
CA PRO A 166 -18.98 25.52 11.91
C PRO A 166 -17.53 25.09 12.03
N ILE A 167 -17.03 24.39 11.01
CA ILE A 167 -15.62 24.01 10.91
C ILE A 167 -14.85 25.25 10.45
N VAL A 168 -13.85 25.65 11.23
CA VAL A 168 -12.96 26.77 10.92
C VAL A 168 -11.58 26.18 10.59
N ILE A 169 -11.00 26.57 9.47
CA ILE A 169 -9.74 26.03 8.96
C ILE A 169 -8.81 27.21 8.69
N ASP A 170 -7.65 27.24 9.37
CA ASP A 170 -6.63 28.29 9.26
C ASP A 170 -5.29 27.71 8.78
N ARG A 171 -5.20 26.38 8.55
CA ARG A 171 -3.98 25.69 8.13
C ARG A 171 -3.93 25.49 6.63
N TYR A 172 -2.71 25.42 6.07
CA TYR A 172 -2.49 25.21 4.63
C TYR A 172 -2.89 23.81 4.17
N GLN A 173 -2.39 22.76 4.84
CA GLN A 173 -2.85 21.38 4.62
C GLN A 173 -4.14 21.16 5.43
N PHE A 174 -5.29 21.12 4.76
CA PHE A 174 -6.57 21.05 5.46
C PHE A 174 -7.40 19.82 5.13
N LYS A 175 -6.84 18.89 4.37
CA LYS A 175 -7.45 17.60 4.05
C LYS A 175 -6.42 16.49 4.09
N GLU A 176 -6.85 15.32 4.51
CA GLU A 176 -6.06 14.10 4.50
C GLU A 176 -6.99 12.89 4.37
N ASP A 177 -6.59 11.92 3.55
CA ASP A 177 -7.38 10.70 3.35
C ASP A 177 -7.53 9.94 4.67
N PHE A 178 -8.64 9.24 4.87
CA PHE A 178 -9.07 8.61 6.12
C PHE A 178 -9.34 9.55 7.31
N THR A 179 -8.92 10.82 7.23
CA THR A 179 -9.16 11.81 8.29
C THR A 179 -10.20 12.84 7.89
N GLY A 180 -10.27 13.19 6.60
CA GLY A 180 -11.16 14.22 6.07
C GLY A 180 -10.59 15.63 6.26
N LEU A 181 -11.39 16.53 6.87
CA LEU A 181 -10.95 17.90 7.12
C LEU A 181 -10.03 17.96 8.34
N LEU A 182 -8.82 18.46 8.12
CA LEU A 182 -7.85 18.73 9.19
C LEU A 182 -8.16 20.09 9.84
N THR A 183 -8.23 20.08 11.16
CA THR A 183 -8.37 21.27 12.00
C THR A 183 -7.02 21.60 12.67
N ASP A 184 -7.04 22.31 13.78
CA ASP A 184 -5.89 22.60 14.62
C ASP A 184 -5.49 21.44 15.57
N ARG A 185 -6.24 20.33 15.57
CA ARG A 185 -5.87 19.11 16.31
C ARG A 185 -4.54 18.57 15.80
N ARG A 186 -3.68 18.15 16.73
CA ARG A 186 -2.35 17.65 16.44
C ARG A 186 -2.12 16.27 17.06
N GLN A 187 -1.07 15.63 16.63
CA GLN A 187 -0.61 14.34 17.14
C GLN A 187 0.64 14.60 17.99
N HIS A 188 0.61 14.16 19.25
CA HIS A 188 1.68 14.42 20.21
C HIS A 188 2.26 13.14 20.79
N LEU A 189 3.54 13.21 21.16
CA LEU A 189 4.29 12.12 21.77
C LEU A 189 4.12 12.12 23.28
N TYR A 190 3.77 10.95 23.82
CA TYR A 190 3.62 10.67 25.26
C TYR A 190 4.49 9.48 25.66
N VAL A 191 4.84 9.40 26.93
CA VAL A 191 5.27 8.14 27.57
C VAL A 191 4.17 7.67 28.52
N VAL A 192 3.76 6.42 28.35
CA VAL A 192 2.77 5.76 29.20
C VAL A 192 3.50 4.75 30.08
N ASP A 193 3.37 4.88 31.40
CA ASP A 193 3.83 3.88 32.38
C ASP A 193 2.76 2.80 32.54
N LEU A 194 3.12 1.55 32.27
CA LEU A 194 2.17 0.43 32.27
C LEU A 194 1.72 -0.02 33.64
N HIS A 195 2.46 0.33 34.69
CA HIS A 195 2.10 0.01 36.07
C HIS A 195 1.12 1.01 36.64
N THR A 196 1.39 2.31 36.49
CA THR A 196 0.56 3.40 37.02
C THR A 196 -0.56 3.80 36.07
N ARG A 197 -0.44 3.48 34.78
CA ARG A 197 -1.31 3.94 33.66
C ARG A 197 -1.26 5.46 33.46
N GLU A 198 -0.25 6.13 33.99
CA GLU A 198 -0.06 7.56 33.79
C GLU A 198 0.58 7.83 32.42
N ALA A 199 0.03 8.82 31.71
CA ALA A 199 0.56 9.32 30.44
C ALA A 199 1.30 10.66 30.70
N THR A 200 2.57 10.71 30.38
CA THR A 200 3.42 11.92 30.48
C THR A 200 3.60 12.50 29.09
N PRO A 201 3.12 13.75 28.80
CA PRO A 201 3.38 14.41 27.54
C PRO A 201 4.87 14.77 27.42
N LEU A 202 5.45 14.49 26.24
CA LEU A 202 6.82 14.85 25.92
C LEU A 202 6.89 16.02 24.94
N THR A 203 5.89 16.16 24.08
CA THR A 203 5.78 17.20 23.06
C THR A 203 4.45 17.93 23.15
N ALA A 204 4.38 19.11 22.56
CA ALA A 204 3.17 19.94 22.47
C ALA A 204 3.39 21.02 21.41
N GLY A 205 2.33 21.65 20.92
CA GLY A 205 2.40 22.78 20.00
C GLY A 205 1.62 22.57 18.70
N ALA A 206 1.91 23.38 17.69
CA ALA A 206 1.15 23.38 16.43
C ALA A 206 1.82 22.51 15.34
N HIS A 207 2.28 21.33 15.70
CA HIS A 207 2.92 20.38 14.80
C HIS A 207 2.61 18.94 15.22
N ASP A 208 2.81 18.03 14.30
CA ASP A 208 2.52 16.61 14.48
C ASP A 208 3.80 15.81 14.69
N GLU A 209 3.76 14.80 15.57
CA GLU A 209 4.82 13.84 15.82
C GLU A 209 4.40 12.45 15.34
N HIS A 210 5.38 11.68 14.82
CA HIS A 210 5.16 10.38 14.22
C HIS A 210 6.32 9.41 14.51
N LEU A 211 6.08 8.11 14.31
CA LEU A 211 7.08 7.05 14.24
C LEU A 211 8.03 7.01 15.44
N PRO A 212 7.55 6.92 16.68
CA PRO A 212 8.39 6.92 17.88
C PRO A 212 9.28 5.69 17.94
N SER A 213 10.53 5.82 18.35
CA SER A 213 11.50 4.73 18.46
C SER A 213 12.43 4.92 19.65
N TRP A 214 12.48 3.94 20.55
CA TRP A 214 13.32 4.00 21.74
C TRP A 214 14.78 3.67 21.45
N SER A 215 15.71 4.40 22.09
CA SER A 215 17.11 3.98 22.17
C SER A 215 17.22 2.66 22.95
N PRO A 216 18.20 1.78 22.62
CA PRO A 216 18.36 0.49 23.29
C PRO A 216 18.58 0.57 24.80
N ASP A 217 19.12 1.68 25.30
CA ASP A 217 19.35 1.94 26.74
C ASP A 217 18.14 2.61 27.42
N GLY A 218 17.08 2.93 26.69
CA GLY A 218 15.86 3.57 27.19
C GLY A 218 16.04 5.03 27.61
N SER A 219 17.16 5.66 27.28
CA SER A 219 17.47 7.05 27.68
C SER A 219 16.86 8.09 26.76
N ARG A 220 16.52 7.75 25.52
CA ARG A 220 16.01 8.68 24.50
C ARG A 220 14.91 8.01 23.64
N ILE A 221 14.05 8.87 23.08
CA ILE A 221 13.09 8.48 22.05
C ILE A 221 13.43 9.31 20.81
N ALA A 222 13.58 8.64 19.66
CA ALA A 222 13.59 9.27 18.35
C ALA A 222 12.16 9.34 17.81
N TYR A 223 11.81 10.40 17.13
CA TYR A 223 10.51 10.58 16.47
C TYR A 223 10.68 11.54 15.30
N VAL A 224 9.68 11.58 14.43
CA VAL A 224 9.71 12.38 13.20
C VAL A 224 8.69 13.51 13.29
N THR A 225 9.06 14.70 12.87
CA THR A 225 8.20 15.88 12.91
C THR A 225 8.64 16.92 11.89
N LYS A 226 7.72 17.77 11.45
CA LYS A 226 7.98 18.98 10.68
C LYS A 226 7.88 20.19 11.61
N ARG A 227 8.85 21.08 11.55
CA ARG A 227 8.91 22.29 12.38
C ARG A 227 9.02 23.53 11.51
N GLY A 228 8.63 24.68 12.03
CA GLY A 228 8.70 25.97 11.34
C GLY A 228 7.45 26.80 11.56
N ALA A 229 7.39 27.95 10.89
CA ALA A 229 6.24 28.86 11.02
C ALA A 229 4.96 28.30 10.34
N ASP A 230 5.12 27.52 9.28
CA ASP A 230 4.04 26.87 8.57
C ASP A 230 4.52 25.47 8.09
N PRO A 231 4.46 24.44 8.95
CA PRO A 231 4.98 23.12 8.66
C PRO A 231 4.22 22.42 7.53
N ASP A 232 3.02 22.87 7.23
CA ASP A 232 2.21 22.26 6.15
C ASP A 232 2.74 22.62 4.75
N ARG A 233 3.57 23.69 4.61
CA ARG A 233 4.05 24.17 3.31
C ARG A 233 5.31 23.51 2.78
N HIS A 234 5.91 22.59 3.52
CA HIS A 234 7.11 21.89 3.09
C HIS A 234 7.07 20.40 3.45
N SER A 235 7.89 19.61 2.78
CA SER A 235 8.03 18.17 3.03
C SER A 235 9.27 17.86 3.91
N ASN A 236 9.86 18.85 4.54
CA ASN A 236 11.06 18.69 5.34
C ASN A 236 10.74 18.05 6.70
N TRP A 237 10.56 16.75 6.69
CA TRP A 237 10.50 15.93 7.88
C TRP A 237 11.89 15.74 8.47
N ASP A 238 12.02 15.87 9.79
CA ASP A 238 13.28 15.67 10.49
C ASP A 238 13.12 14.69 11.65
N ILE A 239 14.21 14.00 11.97
CA ILE A 239 14.29 13.17 13.16
C ILE A 239 14.71 14.04 14.35
N TYR A 240 13.91 13.97 15.41
CA TYR A 240 14.17 14.60 16.69
C TYR A 240 14.43 13.57 17.79
N LEU A 241 15.12 13.96 18.82
CA LEU A 241 15.38 13.18 20.02
C LEU A 241 14.85 13.89 21.25
N VAL A 242 14.26 13.15 22.18
CA VAL A 242 13.80 13.65 23.47
C VAL A 242 14.09 12.63 24.58
N GLU A 243 14.40 13.07 25.80
CA GLU A 243 14.46 12.20 26.98
C GLU A 243 13.04 11.85 27.43
N PRO A 244 12.78 10.60 27.94
CA PRO A 244 11.42 10.15 28.29
C PRO A 244 10.95 10.71 29.64
N ARG A 245 10.94 12.03 29.80
CA ARG A 245 10.49 12.75 31.02
C ARG A 245 9.82 14.08 30.66
N ALA A 246 8.89 14.50 31.48
CA ALA A 246 8.22 15.79 31.33
C ALA A 246 9.20 16.96 31.25
N GLY A 247 8.93 17.88 30.30
CA GLY A 247 9.75 19.10 30.13
C GLY A 247 11.17 18.86 29.61
N ALA A 248 11.46 17.67 29.06
CA ALA A 248 12.73 17.42 28.39
C ALA A 248 12.91 18.31 27.17
N VAL A 249 14.15 18.68 26.88
CA VAL A 249 14.47 19.48 25.69
C VAL A 249 14.52 18.58 24.46
N GLU A 250 13.76 18.94 23.45
CA GLU A 250 13.78 18.29 22.15
C GLU A 250 15.03 18.71 21.37
N ARG A 251 15.74 17.75 20.78
CA ARG A 251 16.93 18.00 19.97
C ARG A 251 16.71 17.53 18.53
N ARG A 252 16.74 18.44 17.58
CA ARG A 252 16.78 18.10 16.15
C ARG A 252 18.05 17.32 15.85
N LEU A 253 17.95 16.15 15.25
CA LEU A 253 19.08 15.28 14.92
C LEU A 253 19.48 15.39 13.45
N THR A 254 18.53 15.38 12.55
CA THR A 254 18.77 15.48 11.09
C THR A 254 18.46 16.89 10.61
N THR A 255 19.09 17.32 9.52
CA THR A 255 19.01 18.70 9.02
C THR A 255 19.08 18.77 7.49
N PHE A 256 18.76 17.66 6.81
CA PHE A 256 18.67 17.65 5.35
C PHE A 256 17.52 18.56 4.89
N GLY A 257 17.63 19.16 3.70
CA GLY A 257 16.61 20.08 3.18
C GLY A 257 15.39 19.42 2.51
N GLY A 258 15.31 18.09 2.53
CA GLY A 258 14.18 17.27 2.10
C GLY A 258 13.63 16.45 3.25
N ALA A 259 12.91 15.35 2.98
CA ALA A 259 12.34 14.54 4.03
C ALA A 259 13.32 13.47 4.55
N ASP A 260 13.42 13.39 5.88
CA ASP A 260 14.09 12.34 6.63
C ASP A 260 13.02 11.52 7.36
N SER A 261 12.69 10.31 6.83
CA SER A 261 11.61 9.42 7.29
C SER A 261 10.21 10.04 7.21
N ASP A 262 9.73 10.31 6.01
CA ASP A 262 8.33 10.72 5.81
C ASP A 262 7.38 9.67 6.42
N PRO A 263 6.45 10.05 7.31
CA PRO A 263 5.50 9.14 7.95
C PRO A 263 4.66 8.33 6.96
N TYR A 264 4.37 8.86 5.79
CA TYR A 264 3.63 8.15 4.73
C TYR A 264 4.27 6.81 4.32
N LEU A 265 5.59 6.65 4.49
CA LEU A 265 6.29 5.41 4.20
C LEU A 265 6.26 4.40 5.36
N GLU A 266 5.70 4.76 6.51
CA GLU A 266 5.66 3.93 7.73
C GLU A 266 7.02 3.33 8.12
N SER A 267 8.11 3.98 7.71
CA SER A 267 9.48 3.52 7.94
C SER A 267 10.08 4.21 9.15
N ARG A 268 9.92 3.57 10.30
CA ARG A 268 10.38 4.05 11.60
C ARG A 268 11.91 4.22 11.65
N PRO A 269 12.45 5.31 12.24
CA PRO A 269 13.87 5.44 12.51
C PRO A 269 14.38 4.28 13.37
N ALA A 270 15.36 3.53 12.88
CA ALA A 270 15.85 2.31 13.51
C ALA A 270 17.19 2.56 14.23
N TRP A 271 17.24 2.32 15.55
CA TRP A 271 18.45 2.44 16.35
C TRP A 271 19.42 1.29 16.11
N SER A 272 20.73 1.60 16.06
CA SER A 272 21.76 0.57 16.15
C SER A 272 21.78 -0.07 17.54
N PRO A 273 22.15 -1.35 17.69
CA PRO A 273 22.17 -2.03 18.99
C PRO A 273 23.05 -1.35 20.05
N ASP A 274 24.07 -0.59 19.64
CA ASP A 274 24.95 0.18 20.53
C ASP A 274 24.42 1.61 20.85
N GLY A 275 23.23 1.97 20.32
CA GLY A 275 22.59 3.26 20.54
C GLY A 275 23.28 4.47 19.90
N LYS A 276 24.33 4.26 19.08
CA LYS A 276 25.14 5.35 18.52
C LYS A 276 24.69 5.85 17.16
N ARG A 277 23.87 5.10 16.45
CA ARG A 277 23.43 5.44 15.10
C ARG A 277 21.94 5.18 14.94
N ILE A 278 21.33 5.90 14.00
CA ILE A 278 19.96 5.65 13.55
C ILE A 278 20.00 5.46 12.04
N ALA A 279 19.40 4.38 11.55
CA ALA A 279 19.11 4.16 10.13
C ALA A 279 17.71 4.71 9.82
N TYR A 280 17.57 5.38 8.69
CA TYR A 280 16.34 6.03 8.29
C TYR A 280 16.26 6.16 6.77
N LEU A 281 15.13 6.63 6.25
CA LEU A 281 14.95 6.91 4.83
C LEU A 281 15.12 8.40 4.55
N GLN A 282 15.92 8.75 3.56
CA GLN A 282 16.11 10.11 3.09
C GLN A 282 15.58 10.25 1.65
N SER A 283 14.71 11.22 1.43
CA SER A 283 14.18 11.57 0.13
C SER A 283 15.07 12.57 -0.63
N GLY A 284 14.57 13.06 -1.77
CA GLY A 284 15.12 14.21 -2.47
C GLY A 284 14.69 15.55 -1.85
N GLU A 285 15.10 16.64 -2.48
CA GLU A 285 14.60 17.98 -2.18
C GLU A 285 13.11 18.09 -2.50
N ASP A 286 12.42 19.04 -1.86
CA ASP A 286 10.96 19.27 -1.99
C ASP A 286 10.45 19.19 -3.44
N ARG A 287 11.14 19.84 -4.39
CA ARG A 287 10.75 19.85 -5.80
C ARG A 287 10.58 18.47 -6.42
N HIS A 288 11.31 17.47 -5.95
CA HIS A 288 11.32 16.12 -6.48
C HIS A 288 10.88 15.08 -5.45
N ILE A 289 10.21 15.50 -4.38
CA ILE A 289 9.83 14.62 -3.28
C ILE A 289 9.04 13.39 -3.74
N SER A 290 8.16 13.57 -4.72
CA SER A 290 7.31 12.49 -5.26
C SER A 290 8.05 11.56 -6.22
N TYR A 291 9.19 11.96 -6.79
CA TYR A 291 9.88 11.21 -7.85
C TYR A 291 11.22 10.62 -7.43
N LYS A 292 11.88 11.24 -6.45
CA LYS A 292 13.20 10.78 -5.99
C LYS A 292 13.07 9.49 -5.18
N PRO A 293 13.78 8.40 -5.57
CA PRO A 293 13.79 7.19 -4.77
C PRO A 293 14.30 7.43 -3.35
N TRP A 294 13.61 6.87 -2.37
CA TRP A 294 14.00 6.94 -0.96
C TRP A 294 15.28 6.15 -0.70
N GLN A 295 16.29 6.82 -0.16
CA GLN A 295 17.61 6.25 0.09
C GLN A 295 17.78 5.84 1.54
N LEU A 296 18.46 4.73 1.79
CA LEU A 296 18.92 4.39 3.14
C LEU A 296 19.98 5.39 3.58
N ALA A 297 19.71 6.11 4.66
CA ALA A 297 20.67 6.98 5.34
C ALA A 297 20.96 6.47 6.76
N VAL A 298 22.12 6.82 7.29
CA VAL A 298 22.53 6.53 8.67
C VAL A 298 23.12 7.78 9.29
N VAL A 299 22.55 8.21 10.43
CA VAL A 299 23.01 9.35 11.20
C VAL A 299 23.74 8.91 12.49
N ASP A 300 24.84 9.56 12.82
CA ASP A 300 25.49 9.43 14.12
C ASP A 300 24.74 10.29 15.16
N VAL A 301 24.32 9.66 16.25
CA VAL A 301 23.44 10.28 17.26
C VAL A 301 24.07 11.45 17.99
N GLU A 302 25.36 11.41 18.24
CA GLU A 302 26.04 12.46 18.99
C GLU A 302 26.41 13.68 18.11
N THR A 303 26.90 13.41 16.90
CA THR A 303 27.39 14.45 16.00
C THR A 303 26.36 15.00 15.03
N GLY A 304 25.27 14.24 14.76
CA GLY A 304 24.28 14.54 13.72
C GLY A 304 24.82 14.34 12.29
N ALA A 305 26.01 13.75 12.13
CA ALA A 305 26.57 13.49 10.81
C ALA A 305 25.85 12.34 10.10
N SER A 306 25.22 12.63 8.97
CA SER A 306 24.49 11.65 8.15
C SER A 306 25.32 11.22 6.95
N ARG A 307 25.11 9.97 6.52
CA ARG A 307 25.66 9.43 5.27
C ARG A 307 24.76 8.41 4.64
N ILE A 308 24.85 8.26 3.33
CA ILE A 308 24.20 7.19 2.55
C ILE A 308 25.22 6.06 2.38
N PRO A 309 25.03 4.89 3.01
CA PRO A 309 26.03 3.82 2.98
C PRO A 309 26.13 3.11 1.63
N ALA A 310 25.04 3.07 0.85
CA ALA A 310 24.98 2.50 -0.49
C ALA A 310 24.20 3.44 -1.41
N ASP A 311 24.93 4.10 -2.33
CA ASP A 311 24.33 5.00 -3.31
C ASP A 311 23.80 4.18 -4.50
N ILE A 312 22.54 3.75 -4.38
CA ILE A 312 21.83 2.98 -5.39
C ILE A 312 20.56 3.74 -5.75
N ASP A 313 20.40 4.11 -7.00
CA ASP A 313 19.21 4.82 -7.50
C ASP A 313 17.97 3.89 -7.53
N ARG A 314 17.56 3.44 -6.35
CA ARG A 314 16.40 2.56 -6.09
C ARG A 314 15.74 2.96 -4.77
N CYS A 315 14.46 2.64 -4.63
CA CYS A 315 13.72 2.91 -3.41
C CYS A 315 14.06 1.87 -2.34
N PHE A 316 14.42 2.35 -1.15
CA PHE A 316 14.58 1.54 0.06
C PHE A 316 13.37 1.74 0.96
N THR A 317 12.96 0.69 1.68
CA THR A 317 11.93 0.80 2.73
C THR A 317 12.27 -0.08 3.93
N ARG A 318 11.68 0.25 5.11
CA ARG A 318 11.75 -0.52 6.36
C ARG A 318 13.17 -0.86 6.83
N PRO A 319 14.06 0.12 7.03
CA PRO A 319 15.42 -0.17 7.47
C PRO A 319 15.44 -0.71 8.91
N GLN A 320 16.18 -1.81 9.15
CA GLN A 320 16.43 -2.38 10.49
C GLN A 320 17.91 -2.75 10.62
N PHE A 321 18.52 -2.47 11.77
CA PHE A 321 19.90 -2.91 12.00
C PHE A 321 19.97 -4.43 12.19
N SER A 322 21.05 -5.04 11.68
CA SER A 322 21.42 -6.38 12.10
C SER A 322 21.79 -6.42 13.58
N PRO A 323 21.59 -7.57 14.28
CA PRO A 323 21.91 -7.66 15.73
C PRO A 323 23.35 -7.32 16.10
N ASP A 324 24.30 -7.47 15.18
CA ASP A 324 25.70 -7.10 15.40
C ASP A 324 26.02 -5.62 15.06
N GLY A 325 25.03 -4.86 14.58
CA GLY A 325 25.14 -3.46 14.25
C GLY A 325 26.06 -3.15 13.05
N LYS A 326 26.52 -4.15 12.29
CA LYS A 326 27.48 -3.94 11.16
C LYS A 326 26.80 -3.72 9.84
N SER A 327 25.54 -4.11 9.71
CA SER A 327 24.74 -3.94 8.52
C SER A 327 23.34 -3.43 8.85
N VAL A 328 22.65 -2.92 7.85
CA VAL A 328 21.22 -2.64 7.86
C VAL A 328 20.56 -3.60 6.89
N LEU A 329 19.41 -4.14 7.28
CA LEU A 329 18.50 -4.85 6.40
C LEU A 329 17.44 -3.87 5.92
N ALA A 330 17.08 -3.95 4.65
CA ALA A 330 16.00 -3.14 4.08
C ALA A 330 15.38 -3.85 2.89
N LEU A 331 14.16 -3.51 2.57
CA LEU A 331 13.54 -3.86 1.30
C LEU A 331 14.07 -2.91 0.22
N ILE A 332 14.43 -3.46 -0.93
CA ILE A 332 14.91 -2.69 -2.07
C ILE A 332 14.04 -3.01 -3.28
N GLU A 333 13.38 -1.99 -3.77
CA GLU A 333 12.59 -2.07 -4.98
C GLU A 333 13.48 -2.09 -6.21
N GLN A 334 13.19 -3.00 -7.13
CA GLN A 334 13.80 -3.09 -8.46
C GLN A 334 12.69 -3.28 -9.48
N SER A 335 13.02 -3.20 -10.77
CA SER A 335 12.02 -3.38 -11.81
C SER A 335 11.20 -4.65 -11.62
N ARG A 336 9.93 -4.51 -11.31
CA ARG A 336 8.90 -5.57 -11.13
C ARG A 336 9.13 -6.51 -9.94
N VAL A 337 10.06 -6.22 -9.03
CA VAL A 337 10.31 -7.03 -7.82
C VAL A 337 10.72 -6.16 -6.65
N THR A 338 10.50 -6.65 -5.43
CA THR A 338 11.07 -6.07 -4.21
C THR A 338 11.70 -7.17 -3.39
N HIS A 339 12.96 -6.98 -2.99
CA HIS A 339 13.72 -7.98 -2.26
C HIS A 339 14.26 -7.45 -0.94
N LEU A 340 14.19 -8.31 0.08
CA LEU A 340 14.93 -8.08 1.31
C LEU A 340 16.43 -8.20 1.06
N SER A 341 17.18 -7.18 1.46
CA SER A 341 18.62 -7.08 1.23
C SER A 341 19.35 -6.67 2.49
N ARG A 342 20.64 -7.05 2.57
CA ARG A 342 21.58 -6.62 3.61
C ARG A 342 22.55 -5.62 3.03
N ILE A 343 22.72 -4.49 3.72
CA ILE A 343 23.60 -3.39 3.37
C ILE A 343 24.73 -3.31 4.40
N GLU A 344 25.95 -3.63 4.01
CA GLU A 344 27.14 -3.57 4.87
C GLU A 344 27.57 -2.11 5.08
N LEU A 345 27.52 -1.62 6.30
CA LEU A 345 27.76 -0.20 6.60
C LEU A 345 29.21 0.24 6.33
N GLY A 346 30.17 -0.67 6.43
CA GLY A 346 31.59 -0.34 6.19
C GLY A 346 31.98 -0.23 4.72
N SER A 347 31.39 -1.06 3.86
CA SER A 347 31.74 -1.16 2.45
C SER A 347 30.67 -0.64 1.49
N GLY A 348 29.44 -0.45 1.95
CA GLY A 348 28.28 -0.15 1.12
C GLY A 348 27.80 -1.33 0.27
N ARG A 349 28.37 -2.53 0.47
CA ARG A 349 27.98 -3.71 -0.31
C ARG A 349 26.56 -4.13 0.01
N VAL A 350 25.73 -4.27 -1.02
CA VAL A 350 24.38 -4.80 -0.95
C VAL A 350 24.35 -6.27 -1.33
N THR A 351 23.70 -7.08 -0.50
CA THR A 351 23.55 -8.52 -0.71
C THR A 351 22.09 -8.88 -0.55
N PRO A 352 21.39 -9.32 -1.62
CA PRO A 352 20.02 -9.81 -1.51
C PRO A 352 19.94 -11.03 -0.59
N LEU A 353 18.96 -11.07 0.29
CA LEU A 353 18.61 -12.20 1.17
C LEU A 353 17.46 -13.01 0.59
N THR A 354 16.63 -12.37 -0.22
CA THR A 354 15.57 -13.00 -1.02
C THR A 354 15.83 -12.76 -2.50
N SER A 355 15.23 -13.54 -3.38
CA SER A 355 15.44 -13.44 -4.82
C SER A 355 14.31 -14.11 -5.60
N GLY A 356 14.30 -13.90 -6.93
CA GLY A 356 13.31 -14.46 -7.84
C GLY A 356 12.19 -13.46 -8.19
N LEU A 357 11.17 -13.94 -8.88
CA LEU A 357 10.01 -13.15 -9.26
C LEU A 357 9.05 -13.09 -8.08
N ARG A 358 9.23 -12.08 -7.24
CA ARG A 358 8.46 -11.92 -6.00
C ARG A 358 8.46 -10.48 -5.51
N PHE A 359 7.54 -10.20 -4.59
CA PHE A 359 7.44 -8.96 -3.83
C PHE A 359 7.54 -9.26 -2.34
N ASP A 360 8.54 -8.71 -1.67
CA ASP A 360 8.64 -8.70 -0.21
C ASP A 360 8.06 -7.37 0.30
N ALA A 361 7.03 -7.46 1.15
CA ALA A 361 6.27 -6.31 1.64
C ALA A 361 6.73 -5.84 3.03
N ASP A 362 7.15 -6.78 3.88
CA ASP A 362 7.57 -6.50 5.24
C ASP A 362 8.54 -7.58 5.76
N PHE A 363 9.22 -7.28 6.86
CA PHE A 363 10.08 -8.27 7.54
C PHE A 363 10.34 -7.88 8.98
N ASP A 364 10.77 -8.85 9.78
CA ASP A 364 11.29 -8.61 11.12
C ASP A 364 12.53 -9.44 11.41
N VAL A 365 13.37 -8.93 12.35
CA VAL A 365 14.68 -9.51 12.71
C VAL A 365 14.79 -9.69 14.20
N ALA A 366 14.75 -10.94 14.68
CA ALA A 366 14.99 -11.26 16.08
C ALA A 366 16.44 -11.01 16.49
N GLY A 367 16.66 -10.71 17.78
CA GLY A 367 17.98 -10.52 18.37
C GLY A 367 18.95 -11.71 18.18
N GLY A 368 18.42 -12.92 18.01
CA GLY A 368 19.18 -14.15 17.66
C GLY A 368 19.51 -14.29 16.16
N GLY A 369 19.17 -13.33 15.32
CA GLY A 369 19.46 -13.32 13.88
C GLY A 369 18.48 -14.10 13.02
N ARG A 370 17.36 -14.57 13.56
CA ARG A 370 16.24 -15.09 12.76
C ARG A 370 15.60 -13.95 11.99
N ILE A 371 15.24 -14.21 10.75
CA ILE A 371 14.57 -13.22 9.87
C ILE A 371 13.29 -13.85 9.34
N ALA A 372 12.17 -13.20 9.59
CA ALA A 372 10.89 -13.48 8.94
C ALA A 372 10.65 -12.43 7.85
N VAL A 373 10.19 -12.86 6.69
CA VAL A 373 9.77 -11.96 5.62
C VAL A 373 8.30 -12.24 5.28
N LEU A 374 7.52 -11.18 5.14
CA LEU A 374 6.18 -11.20 4.58
C LEU A 374 6.31 -10.90 3.09
N GLY A 375 5.92 -11.82 2.24
CA GLY A 375 6.02 -11.62 0.80
C GLY A 375 5.24 -12.66 0.01
N GLY A 376 5.02 -12.34 -1.25
CA GLY A 376 4.27 -13.15 -2.18
C GLY A 376 4.93 -13.25 -3.55
N ASP A 377 4.19 -13.84 -4.46
CA ASP A 377 4.54 -13.96 -5.88
C ASP A 377 3.25 -14.00 -6.72
N ASP A 378 3.37 -14.13 -8.02
CA ASP A 378 2.22 -14.12 -8.94
C ASP A 378 1.13 -15.17 -8.65
N ALA A 379 1.46 -16.22 -7.90
CA ALA A 379 0.55 -17.33 -7.59
C ALA A 379 0.14 -17.39 -6.10
N HIS A 380 0.79 -16.61 -5.27
CA HIS A 380 0.57 -16.66 -3.82
C HIS A 380 0.47 -15.23 -3.25
N PRO A 381 -0.64 -14.86 -2.61
CA PRO A 381 -0.72 -13.67 -1.76
C PRO A 381 0.36 -13.67 -0.68
N TYR A 382 0.48 -12.57 0.03
CA TYR A 382 1.49 -12.44 1.07
C TYR A 382 1.35 -13.52 2.14
N ARG A 383 2.49 -14.16 2.45
CA ARG A 383 2.64 -15.21 3.46
C ARG A 383 3.92 -15.00 4.25
N LEU A 384 3.94 -15.46 5.48
CA LEU A 384 5.11 -15.38 6.35
C LEU A 384 6.11 -16.50 6.03
N GLN A 385 7.35 -16.13 5.83
CA GLN A 385 8.42 -17.06 5.45
C GLN A 385 9.68 -16.80 6.27
N ALA A 386 10.32 -17.87 6.75
CA ALA A 386 11.66 -17.81 7.35
C ALA A 386 12.72 -17.69 6.25
N VAL A 387 13.68 -16.77 6.43
CA VAL A 387 14.85 -16.66 5.58
C VAL A 387 15.93 -17.63 6.14
N GLU A 388 16.13 -18.76 5.48
CA GLU A 388 17.05 -19.81 5.89
C GLU A 388 18.18 -19.99 4.85
N LYS A 389 19.34 -19.39 5.11
CA LYS A 389 20.46 -19.37 4.19
C LYS A 389 20.04 -18.76 2.82
N ASN A 390 19.84 -19.61 1.82
CA ASN A 390 19.49 -19.19 0.45
C ASN A 390 18.10 -19.68 0.03
N ARG A 391 17.22 -19.98 0.96
CA ARG A 391 15.85 -20.43 0.68
C ARG A 391 14.85 -19.82 1.65
N LEU A 392 13.61 -19.76 1.22
CA LEU A 392 12.48 -19.37 2.02
C LEU A 392 11.70 -20.63 2.44
N ARG A 393 11.32 -20.69 3.71
CA ARG A 393 10.41 -21.70 4.23
C ARG A 393 9.15 -21.03 4.74
N THR A 394 7.99 -21.40 4.20
CA THR A 394 6.71 -20.88 4.68
C THR A 394 6.51 -21.23 6.15
N ILE A 395 6.16 -20.22 6.94
CA ILE A 395 5.80 -20.32 8.36
C ILE A 395 4.29 -20.29 8.51
N ALA A 396 3.61 -19.35 7.84
CA ALA A 396 2.16 -19.25 7.82
C ALA A 396 1.66 -18.74 6.44
N ASP A 397 0.56 -19.33 6.02
CA ASP A 397 -0.19 -18.94 4.83
C ASP A 397 -1.69 -18.98 5.20
N HIS A 398 -2.44 -17.92 4.94
CA HIS A 398 -3.88 -17.85 5.19
C HIS A 398 -4.70 -17.99 3.91
N ASN A 399 -4.02 -18.13 2.77
CA ASN A 399 -4.63 -18.28 1.45
C ASN A 399 -4.25 -19.61 0.77
N GLU A 400 -3.93 -20.66 1.53
CA GLU A 400 -3.54 -21.99 1.02
C GLU A 400 -4.57 -22.55 0.02
N TRP A 401 -5.85 -22.21 0.18
CA TRP A 401 -6.97 -22.63 -0.68
C TRP A 401 -6.83 -22.15 -2.14
N ILE A 402 -6.01 -21.12 -2.42
CA ILE A 402 -5.76 -20.59 -3.78
C ILE A 402 -5.10 -21.67 -4.67
N THR A 403 -4.32 -22.57 -4.09
CA THR A 403 -3.67 -23.66 -4.84
C THR A 403 -4.68 -24.59 -5.55
N ASP A 404 -5.93 -24.60 -5.11
CA ASP A 404 -7.03 -25.35 -5.73
C ASP A 404 -7.67 -24.58 -6.90
N ARG A 405 -7.18 -23.38 -7.20
CA ARG A 405 -7.66 -22.54 -8.32
C ARG A 405 -6.76 -22.66 -9.54
N GLY A 406 -7.38 -22.68 -10.70
CA GLY A 406 -6.70 -22.58 -11.99
C GLY A 406 -6.26 -21.14 -12.26
N LEU A 407 -5.09 -20.75 -11.71
CA LEU A 407 -4.54 -19.43 -11.90
C LEU A 407 -3.92 -19.25 -13.28
N ALA A 408 -4.00 -18.04 -13.79
CA ALA A 408 -3.35 -17.63 -15.02
C ALA A 408 -1.85 -17.33 -14.79
N PRO A 409 -0.96 -17.77 -15.68
CA PRO A 409 0.46 -17.46 -15.57
C PRO A 409 0.74 -15.99 -15.88
N VAL A 410 1.67 -15.40 -15.13
CA VAL A 410 2.15 -14.04 -15.32
C VAL A 410 3.56 -14.10 -15.91
N GLU A 411 3.80 -13.37 -16.98
CA GLU A 411 5.08 -13.34 -17.69
C GLU A 411 5.63 -11.93 -17.77
N PRO A 412 6.93 -11.69 -17.54
CA PRO A 412 7.53 -10.38 -17.77
C PRO A 412 7.58 -10.08 -19.29
N ILE A 413 7.28 -8.83 -19.63
CA ILE A 413 7.42 -8.31 -21.00
C ILE A 413 8.30 -7.07 -21.01
N GLU A 414 8.96 -6.86 -22.14
CA GLU A 414 9.79 -5.70 -22.42
C GLU A 414 9.56 -5.24 -23.86
N PHE A 415 9.42 -3.94 -24.08
CA PHE A 415 9.16 -3.37 -25.39
C PHE A 415 9.64 -1.92 -25.46
N GLU A 416 9.90 -1.44 -26.67
CA GLU A 416 10.24 -0.04 -26.90
C GLU A 416 8.99 0.84 -26.80
N GLY A 417 9.04 1.87 -25.98
CA GLY A 417 8.07 2.97 -25.94
C GLY A 417 8.12 3.85 -27.20
N GLY A 418 7.29 4.87 -27.24
CA GLY A 418 7.09 5.71 -28.44
C GLY A 418 8.35 6.42 -28.96
N ASP A 419 9.36 6.62 -28.14
CA ASP A 419 10.63 7.29 -28.45
C ASP A 419 11.86 6.40 -28.21
N GLY A 420 11.68 5.07 -28.22
CA GLY A 420 12.77 4.09 -28.11
C GLY A 420 13.23 3.79 -26.68
N VAL A 421 12.59 4.35 -25.65
CA VAL A 421 12.85 3.99 -24.26
C VAL A 421 12.29 2.60 -23.99
N MET A 422 13.10 1.71 -23.44
CA MET A 422 12.65 0.37 -23.06
C MET A 422 11.63 0.47 -21.92
N ILE A 423 10.46 -0.10 -22.09
CA ILE A 423 9.39 -0.18 -21.09
C ILE A 423 9.28 -1.62 -20.61
N HIS A 424 9.15 -1.79 -19.31
CA HIS A 424 8.93 -3.09 -18.68
C HIS A 424 7.46 -3.23 -18.30
N GLY A 425 6.96 -4.45 -18.24
CA GLY A 425 5.59 -4.73 -17.83
C GLY A 425 5.39 -6.21 -17.54
N LEU A 426 4.14 -6.56 -17.29
CA LEU A 426 3.69 -7.92 -17.05
C LEU A 426 2.55 -8.27 -18.02
N LEU A 427 2.51 -9.54 -18.42
CA LEU A 427 1.48 -10.11 -19.27
C LEU A 427 0.83 -11.29 -18.54
N VAL A 428 -0.50 -11.25 -18.38
CA VAL A 428 -1.28 -12.37 -17.89
C VAL A 428 -2.02 -12.99 -19.07
N LYS A 429 -1.76 -14.26 -19.33
CA LYS A 429 -2.49 -15.00 -20.35
C LYS A 429 -3.82 -15.51 -19.78
N PRO A 430 -4.91 -15.54 -20.57
CA PRO A 430 -6.18 -16.05 -20.05
C PRO A 430 -6.07 -17.52 -19.65
N VAL A 431 -6.88 -17.94 -18.69
CA VAL A 431 -7.00 -19.36 -18.32
C VAL A 431 -7.41 -20.17 -19.55
N GLY A 432 -6.70 -21.26 -19.82
CA GLY A 432 -6.91 -22.06 -21.04
C GLY A 432 -6.35 -21.42 -22.32
N TYR A 433 -5.30 -20.60 -22.19
CA TYR A 433 -4.63 -19.97 -23.32
C TYR A 433 -4.21 -20.99 -24.41
N GLU A 434 -4.54 -20.69 -25.66
CA GLU A 434 -4.17 -21.47 -26.85
C GLU A 434 -3.21 -20.66 -27.72
N PRO A 435 -1.98 -21.16 -27.98
CA PRO A 435 -1.03 -20.46 -28.86
C PRO A 435 -1.61 -20.18 -30.25
N GLY A 436 -1.41 -18.97 -30.75
CA GLY A 436 -1.89 -18.52 -32.05
C GLY A 436 -3.31 -17.97 -32.06
N ARG A 437 -4.06 -18.10 -30.99
CA ARG A 437 -5.35 -17.45 -30.80
C ARG A 437 -5.18 -16.03 -30.26
N ARG A 438 -5.99 -15.09 -30.76
CA ARG A 438 -6.04 -13.70 -30.25
C ARG A 438 -7.21 -13.55 -29.26
N TYR A 439 -6.94 -12.82 -28.19
CA TYR A 439 -7.89 -12.68 -27.07
C TYR A 439 -8.33 -11.20 -26.91
N PRO A 440 -9.54 -10.96 -26.40
CA PRO A 440 -9.85 -9.63 -25.87
C PRO A 440 -8.84 -9.30 -24.80
N THR A 441 -8.31 -8.08 -24.81
CA THR A 441 -7.15 -7.71 -23.99
C THR A 441 -7.41 -6.43 -23.24
N ILE A 442 -7.12 -6.42 -21.94
CA ILE A 442 -7.26 -5.27 -21.06
C ILE A 442 -5.87 -4.73 -20.74
N LEU A 443 -5.62 -3.47 -21.07
CA LEU A 443 -4.47 -2.71 -20.57
C LEU A 443 -4.79 -2.26 -19.14
N ARG A 444 -4.03 -2.75 -18.13
CA ARG A 444 -4.18 -2.33 -16.74
C ARG A 444 -3.12 -1.30 -16.41
N LEU A 445 -3.55 -0.19 -15.79
CA LEU A 445 -2.69 0.93 -15.43
C LEU A 445 -2.68 1.06 -13.90
N HIS A 446 -1.47 1.12 -13.32
CA HIS A 446 -1.30 1.27 -11.87
C HIS A 446 -1.53 2.71 -11.40
N GLY A 447 -1.73 2.87 -10.10
CA GLY A 447 -1.79 4.15 -9.41
C GLY A 447 -0.40 4.77 -9.21
N GLY A 448 -0.29 5.80 -8.41
CA GLY A 448 0.97 6.50 -8.13
C GLY A 448 0.95 7.95 -8.61
N PRO A 449 1.80 8.39 -9.55
CA PRO A 449 2.51 7.67 -10.62
C PRO A 449 3.74 6.87 -10.18
N VAL A 450 4.45 7.28 -9.12
CA VAL A 450 5.68 6.61 -8.68
C VAL A 450 5.33 5.37 -7.87
N TYR A 451 4.94 4.35 -8.60
CA TYR A 451 4.62 2.99 -8.18
C TYR A 451 4.95 2.06 -9.35
N GLN A 452 4.90 0.76 -9.19
CA GLN A 452 5.03 -0.20 -10.30
C GLN A 452 4.16 -1.44 -10.07
N PHE A 453 3.74 -2.06 -11.14
CA PHE A 453 3.29 -3.44 -11.10
C PHE A 453 4.49 -4.36 -10.91
N SER A 454 4.39 -5.25 -9.93
CA SER A 454 5.42 -6.19 -9.52
C SER A 454 4.94 -7.64 -9.62
N HIS A 455 5.86 -8.59 -9.47
CA HIS A 455 5.53 -10.00 -9.30
C HIS A 455 4.95 -10.25 -7.91
N GLU A 456 3.69 -9.90 -7.77
CA GLU A 456 2.84 -10.09 -6.60
C GLU A 456 1.47 -10.62 -7.03
N PHE A 457 0.70 -11.18 -6.11
CA PHE A 457 -0.61 -11.72 -6.44
C PHE A 457 -1.59 -10.58 -6.72
N MET A 458 -1.97 -10.44 -7.99
CA MET A 458 -2.93 -9.42 -8.44
C MET A 458 -4.28 -10.10 -8.68
N GLU A 459 -5.15 -10.02 -7.69
CA GLU A 459 -6.44 -10.73 -7.67
C GLU A 459 -7.36 -10.32 -8.83
N ASP A 460 -7.40 -9.05 -9.19
CA ASP A 460 -8.23 -8.56 -10.30
C ASP A 460 -7.73 -9.10 -11.66
N TRP A 461 -6.41 -9.30 -11.83
CA TRP A 461 -5.87 -9.90 -13.05
C TRP A 461 -6.28 -11.35 -13.19
N GLN A 462 -6.33 -12.11 -12.08
CA GLN A 462 -6.75 -13.50 -12.08
C GLN A 462 -8.24 -13.61 -12.44
N VAL A 463 -9.08 -12.69 -11.95
CA VAL A 463 -10.51 -12.64 -12.34
C VAL A 463 -10.66 -12.30 -13.82
N TYR A 464 -9.93 -11.32 -14.36
CA TYR A 464 -9.98 -11.02 -15.79
C TYR A 464 -9.50 -12.20 -16.66
N ALA A 465 -8.41 -12.84 -16.26
CA ALA A 465 -7.86 -13.97 -16.99
C ALA A 465 -8.80 -15.17 -16.96
N ALA A 466 -9.48 -15.42 -15.83
CA ALA A 466 -10.53 -16.43 -15.70
C ALA A 466 -11.75 -16.14 -16.60
N ALA A 467 -12.07 -14.84 -16.82
CA ALA A 467 -13.10 -14.38 -17.75
C ALA A 467 -12.67 -14.47 -19.24
N GLY A 468 -11.44 -14.91 -19.51
CA GLY A 468 -10.94 -15.10 -20.88
C GLY A 468 -10.27 -13.88 -21.49
N TYR A 469 -9.91 -12.87 -20.69
CA TYR A 469 -9.12 -11.73 -21.13
C TYR A 469 -7.62 -11.99 -20.98
N ALA A 470 -6.82 -11.52 -21.90
CA ALA A 470 -5.42 -11.27 -21.64
C ALA A 470 -5.30 -9.91 -20.89
N VAL A 471 -4.36 -9.82 -19.94
CA VAL A 471 -4.08 -8.57 -19.23
C VAL A 471 -2.65 -8.14 -19.56
N VAL A 472 -2.49 -6.89 -19.96
CA VAL A 472 -1.18 -6.26 -20.20
C VAL A 472 -1.03 -5.12 -19.21
N ALA A 473 -0.04 -5.22 -18.34
CA ALA A 473 0.21 -4.30 -17.25
C ALA A 473 1.59 -3.64 -17.43
N PRO A 474 1.70 -2.56 -18.22
CA PRO A 474 2.95 -1.85 -18.41
C PRO A 474 3.31 -1.03 -17.16
N ASN A 475 4.62 -0.83 -16.94
CA ASN A 475 5.18 0.18 -16.05
C ASN A 475 5.73 1.33 -16.92
N PRO A 476 4.88 2.30 -17.31
CA PRO A 476 5.29 3.40 -18.18
C PRO A 476 6.28 4.33 -17.47
N ARG A 477 6.89 5.28 -18.19
CA ARG A 477 7.64 6.36 -17.55
C ARG A 477 6.78 7.04 -16.48
N GLY A 478 7.41 7.43 -15.39
CA GLY A 478 6.72 7.83 -14.15
C GLY A 478 6.72 6.72 -13.09
N SER A 479 6.83 5.43 -13.50
CA SER A 479 6.86 4.31 -12.57
C SER A 479 8.16 4.28 -11.76
N SER A 480 8.09 3.64 -10.57
CA SER A 480 9.23 3.36 -9.71
C SER A 480 10.08 2.17 -10.21
N GLY A 481 11.04 1.70 -9.39
CA GLY A 481 11.85 0.51 -9.63
C GLY A 481 12.95 0.65 -10.68
N ARG A 482 13.04 1.79 -11.39
CA ARG A 482 14.03 2.04 -12.45
C ARG A 482 14.87 3.30 -12.25
N GLY A 483 14.77 3.91 -11.06
CA GLY A 483 15.53 5.07 -10.66
C GLY A 483 14.88 6.41 -11.01
N PHE A 484 15.57 7.48 -10.59
CA PHE A 484 15.04 8.84 -10.61
C PHE A 484 14.68 9.34 -12.01
N GLU A 485 15.58 9.19 -12.97
CA GLU A 485 15.37 9.71 -14.34
C GLU A 485 14.11 9.09 -15.00
N PHE A 486 13.84 7.83 -14.73
CA PHE A 486 12.67 7.15 -15.27
C PHE A 486 11.38 7.61 -14.59
N ALA A 487 11.38 7.72 -13.27
CA ALA A 487 10.26 8.23 -12.49
C ALA A 487 9.97 9.69 -12.84
N ASN A 488 10.99 10.54 -12.88
CA ASN A 488 10.89 11.98 -13.13
C ASN A 488 10.58 12.35 -14.61
N ALA A 489 10.56 11.39 -15.52
CA ALA A 489 10.37 11.64 -16.95
C ALA A 489 9.00 12.27 -17.31
N ILE A 490 8.04 12.21 -16.39
CA ILE A 490 6.69 12.77 -16.54
C ILE A 490 6.45 14.00 -15.67
N TYR A 491 7.49 14.55 -15.04
CA TYR A 491 7.38 15.73 -14.18
C TYR A 491 6.66 16.87 -14.90
N ALA A 492 5.57 17.36 -14.33
CA ALA A 492 4.69 18.40 -14.88
C ALA A 492 4.13 18.11 -16.30
N ASP A 493 4.05 16.81 -16.68
CA ASP A 493 3.65 16.39 -18.05
C ASP A 493 2.88 15.05 -18.06
N TRP A 494 1.99 14.85 -17.07
CA TRP A 494 1.20 13.63 -16.92
C TRP A 494 0.28 13.39 -18.12
N GLY A 495 0.16 12.11 -18.50
CA GLY A 495 -0.71 11.70 -19.61
C GLY A 495 -0.14 11.99 -20.99
N ASN A 496 1.15 12.24 -21.13
CA ASN A 496 1.80 12.48 -22.42
C ASN A 496 2.80 11.35 -22.76
N ARG A 497 4.00 11.34 -22.20
CA ARG A 497 5.00 10.28 -22.45
C ARG A 497 4.56 8.93 -21.93
N ASP A 498 3.98 8.89 -20.75
CA ASP A 498 3.36 7.74 -20.12
C ASP A 498 2.19 7.17 -20.94
N ALA A 499 1.34 8.04 -21.51
CA ALA A 499 0.28 7.61 -22.43
C ALA A 499 0.85 7.01 -23.72
N ALA A 500 1.94 7.57 -24.27
CA ALA A 500 2.63 6.99 -25.42
C ALA A 500 3.20 5.60 -25.11
N ASP A 501 3.75 5.39 -23.92
CA ASP A 501 4.26 4.09 -23.46
C ASP A 501 3.12 3.06 -23.33
N VAL A 502 1.96 3.47 -22.83
CA VAL A 502 0.75 2.61 -22.77
C VAL A 502 0.26 2.21 -24.16
N LEU A 503 0.26 3.14 -25.11
CA LEU A 503 -0.11 2.83 -26.50
C LEU A 503 0.89 1.87 -27.15
N ALA A 504 2.19 2.03 -26.87
CA ALA A 504 3.23 1.10 -27.32
C ALA A 504 3.05 -0.30 -26.73
N ALA A 505 2.58 -0.41 -25.44
CA ALA A 505 2.24 -1.70 -24.83
C ALA A 505 1.09 -2.40 -25.57
N ALA A 506 0.05 -1.66 -25.95
CA ALA A 506 -1.05 -2.21 -26.76
C ALA A 506 -0.56 -2.71 -28.12
N ASP A 507 0.29 -1.92 -28.81
CA ASP A 507 0.89 -2.32 -30.07
C ASP A 507 1.79 -3.54 -29.93
N HIS A 508 2.54 -3.64 -28.83
CA HIS A 508 3.38 -4.79 -28.52
C HIS A 508 2.53 -6.06 -28.34
N ALA A 509 1.46 -6.01 -27.56
CA ALA A 509 0.57 -7.16 -27.36
C ALA A 509 -0.09 -7.64 -28.67
N VAL A 510 -0.45 -6.71 -29.55
CA VAL A 510 -0.97 -7.03 -30.91
C VAL A 510 0.11 -7.68 -31.75
N ARG A 511 1.36 -7.17 -31.76
CA ARG A 511 2.50 -7.77 -32.48
C ARG A 511 2.86 -9.17 -31.97
N MET A 512 2.77 -9.39 -30.66
CA MET A 512 2.95 -10.73 -30.07
C MET A 512 1.90 -11.74 -30.53
N GLY A 513 0.79 -11.29 -31.12
CA GLY A 513 -0.31 -12.13 -31.58
C GLY A 513 -1.26 -12.57 -30.46
N ILE A 514 -1.14 -12.03 -29.24
CA ILE A 514 -2.06 -12.33 -28.14
C ILE A 514 -3.28 -11.43 -28.12
N ALA A 515 -3.09 -10.13 -28.37
CA ALA A 515 -4.19 -9.17 -28.36
C ALA A 515 -4.94 -9.13 -29.71
N ASP A 516 -6.27 -9.12 -29.62
CA ASP A 516 -7.13 -8.81 -30.77
C ASP A 516 -7.25 -7.28 -30.90
N PRO A 517 -6.76 -6.66 -31.98
CA PRO A 517 -6.78 -5.21 -32.13
C PRO A 517 -8.19 -4.61 -32.17
N ASN A 518 -9.23 -5.42 -32.40
CA ASN A 518 -10.62 -5.00 -32.41
C ASN A 518 -11.30 -5.15 -31.05
N ARG A 519 -10.65 -5.74 -30.06
CA ARG A 519 -11.19 -6.02 -28.72
C ARG A 519 -10.20 -5.58 -27.62
N LEU A 520 -9.75 -4.33 -27.69
CA LEU A 520 -8.88 -3.73 -26.68
C LEU A 520 -9.70 -2.95 -25.67
N GLY A 521 -9.52 -3.26 -24.40
CA GLY A 521 -9.99 -2.50 -23.24
C GLY A 521 -8.83 -1.83 -22.52
N ILE A 522 -9.13 -0.85 -21.70
CA ILE A 522 -8.15 -0.14 -20.87
C ILE A 522 -8.78 0.23 -19.54
N GLY A 523 -7.99 0.27 -18.48
CA GLY A 523 -8.50 0.76 -17.20
C GLY A 523 -7.45 0.79 -16.11
N GLY A 524 -7.70 1.65 -15.15
CA GLY A 524 -6.88 1.81 -13.96
C GLY A 524 -7.63 2.59 -12.90
N ARG A 525 -6.97 2.77 -11.75
CA ARG A 525 -7.50 3.48 -10.59
C ARG A 525 -6.49 4.52 -10.12
N SER A 526 -6.97 5.63 -9.50
CA SER A 526 -6.10 6.71 -9.04
C SER A 526 -5.35 7.31 -10.23
N TYR A 527 -4.04 7.46 -10.15
CA TYR A 527 -3.25 7.86 -11.33
C TYR A 527 -3.52 6.97 -12.56
N GLY A 528 -3.75 5.66 -12.40
CA GLY A 528 -4.16 4.78 -13.51
C GLY A 528 -5.49 5.16 -14.14
N GLY A 529 -6.43 5.74 -13.38
CA GLY A 529 -7.66 6.34 -13.88
C GLY A 529 -7.42 7.64 -14.63
N ILE A 530 -6.54 8.51 -14.11
CA ILE A 530 -6.07 9.75 -14.78
C ILE A 530 -5.44 9.40 -16.13
N LEU A 531 -4.53 8.43 -16.14
CA LEU A 531 -3.84 7.97 -17.34
C LEU A 531 -4.80 7.28 -18.33
N THR A 532 -5.80 6.53 -17.84
CA THR A 532 -6.87 5.97 -18.67
C THR A 532 -7.61 7.07 -19.44
N ASN A 533 -8.02 8.14 -18.73
CA ASN A 533 -8.69 9.30 -19.35
C ASN A 533 -7.79 9.96 -20.40
N ALA A 534 -6.50 10.13 -20.11
CA ALA A 534 -5.53 10.72 -21.01
C ALA A 534 -5.34 9.89 -22.29
N VAL A 535 -5.26 8.56 -22.16
CA VAL A 535 -5.07 7.65 -23.30
C VAL A 535 -6.29 7.61 -24.22
N ILE A 536 -7.52 7.49 -23.67
CA ILE A 536 -8.74 7.42 -24.51
C ILE A 536 -9.07 8.76 -25.19
N ALA A 537 -8.55 9.89 -24.67
CA ALA A 537 -8.66 11.19 -25.32
C ALA A 537 -7.65 11.36 -26.49
N ARG A 538 -6.58 10.55 -26.51
CA ARG A 538 -5.54 10.56 -27.56
C ARG A 538 -5.78 9.54 -28.65
N ASP A 539 -6.33 8.37 -28.29
CA ASP A 539 -6.46 7.24 -29.21
C ASP A 539 -7.81 6.52 -29.06
N GLY A 540 -8.55 6.42 -30.14
CA GLY A 540 -9.90 5.82 -30.20
C GLY A 540 -9.92 4.30 -30.44
N ARG A 541 -8.78 3.59 -30.36
CA ARG A 541 -8.72 2.14 -30.63
C ARG A 541 -9.42 1.29 -29.57
N PHE A 542 -9.51 1.77 -28.33
CA PHE A 542 -10.12 1.05 -27.22
C PHE A 542 -11.65 1.00 -27.35
N LYS A 543 -12.22 -0.20 -27.09
CA LYS A 543 -13.66 -0.45 -27.21
C LYS A 543 -14.40 -0.31 -25.89
N ALA A 544 -13.67 -0.34 -24.77
CA ALA A 544 -14.19 -0.10 -23.43
C ALA A 544 -13.09 0.49 -22.55
N ALA A 545 -13.47 1.36 -21.63
CA ALA A 545 -12.59 1.88 -20.59
C ALA A 545 -13.25 1.78 -19.22
N VAL A 546 -12.42 1.60 -18.18
CA VAL A 546 -12.82 1.69 -16.77
C VAL A 546 -11.86 2.65 -16.07
N SER A 547 -12.37 3.80 -15.63
CA SER A 547 -11.60 4.84 -14.94
C SER A 547 -12.10 4.98 -13.52
N GLY A 548 -11.32 4.47 -12.56
CA GLY A 548 -11.63 4.52 -11.13
C GLY A 548 -10.88 5.63 -10.42
N ALA A 549 -11.56 6.42 -9.58
CA ALA A 549 -10.95 7.52 -8.83
C ALA A 549 -10.00 8.35 -9.73
N GLY A 550 -10.45 8.69 -10.95
CA GLY A 550 -9.62 9.28 -12.00
C GLY A 550 -10.06 10.70 -12.32
N SER A 551 -9.21 11.68 -12.09
CA SER A 551 -9.43 13.05 -12.57
C SER A 551 -8.89 13.23 -13.99
N ALA A 552 -9.31 14.34 -14.64
CA ALA A 552 -8.81 14.72 -15.95
C ALA A 552 -8.59 16.24 -16.05
N ASN A 553 -8.75 16.98 -14.94
CA ASN A 553 -8.72 18.43 -14.88
C ASN A 553 -7.88 18.88 -13.67
N ALA A 554 -6.61 19.13 -13.90
CA ALA A 554 -5.66 19.53 -12.86
C ALA A 554 -6.08 20.83 -12.13
N THR A 555 -6.72 21.77 -12.85
CA THR A 555 -7.21 23.01 -12.22
C THR A 555 -8.35 22.74 -11.22
N ALA A 556 -9.21 21.76 -11.49
CA ALA A 556 -10.30 21.40 -10.59
C ALA A 556 -9.84 20.61 -9.37
N LEU A 557 -8.71 19.92 -9.45
CA LEU A 557 -8.11 19.23 -8.31
C LEU A 557 -7.51 20.19 -7.28
N TYR A 558 -6.93 21.30 -7.76
CA TYR A 558 -6.23 22.26 -6.89
C TYR A 558 -7.09 22.73 -5.71
N GLY A 559 -6.62 22.48 -4.50
CA GLY A 559 -7.33 22.79 -3.26
C GLY A 559 -8.56 21.92 -2.98
N HIS A 560 -8.83 20.92 -3.81
CA HIS A 560 -9.93 19.98 -3.61
C HIS A 560 -9.47 18.61 -3.10
N ASP A 561 -8.27 18.21 -3.47
CA ASP A 561 -7.57 17.03 -2.96
C ASP A 561 -6.61 17.35 -1.79
N GLN A 562 -5.89 16.34 -1.31
CA GLN A 562 -4.88 16.48 -0.26
C GLN A 562 -3.49 16.90 -0.78
N TYR A 563 -3.28 16.99 -2.10
CA TYR A 563 -1.95 17.16 -2.72
C TYR A 563 -1.63 18.59 -3.12
N THR A 564 -2.32 19.60 -2.57
CA THR A 564 -2.11 21.02 -2.96
C THR A 564 -0.65 21.42 -2.92
N ARG A 565 0.11 21.00 -1.89
CA ARG A 565 1.53 21.30 -1.74
C ARG A 565 2.35 20.65 -2.87
N GLU A 566 2.16 19.37 -3.11
CA GLU A 566 2.87 18.60 -4.14
C GLU A 566 2.57 19.17 -5.53
N VAL A 567 1.32 19.51 -5.79
CA VAL A 567 0.89 20.15 -7.06
C VAL A 567 1.53 21.52 -7.24
N GLU A 568 1.62 22.36 -6.17
CA GLU A 568 2.31 23.64 -6.24
C GLU A 568 3.83 23.48 -6.49
N LEU A 569 4.45 22.47 -5.89
CA LEU A 569 5.88 22.17 -6.10
C LEU A 569 6.15 21.71 -7.54
N GLU A 570 5.23 20.93 -8.12
CA GLU A 570 5.38 20.37 -9.47
C GLU A 570 4.89 21.32 -10.57
N LEU A 571 3.69 21.87 -10.45
CA LEU A 571 3.05 22.68 -11.50
C LEU A 571 3.14 24.20 -11.23
N GLY A 572 3.42 24.61 -10.00
CA GLY A 572 3.30 26.00 -9.59
C GLY A 572 1.86 26.44 -9.30
N LEU A 573 1.63 27.73 -9.14
CA LEU A 573 0.31 28.28 -8.83
C LEU A 573 -0.57 28.38 -10.09
N PRO A 574 -1.83 27.90 -10.07
CA PRO A 574 -2.68 27.81 -11.29
C PRO A 574 -2.86 29.14 -12.03
N TRP A 575 -2.95 30.25 -11.29
CA TRP A 575 -3.10 31.58 -11.90
C TRP A 575 -1.83 32.18 -12.48
N ARG A 576 -0.66 31.54 -12.25
CA ARG A 576 0.64 31.93 -12.83
C ARG A 576 1.07 30.97 -13.93
N GLU A 577 0.88 29.68 -13.73
CA GLU A 577 1.38 28.57 -14.57
C GLU A 577 0.25 27.89 -15.35
N ARG A 578 -0.62 28.68 -15.99
CA ARG A 578 -1.82 28.20 -16.69
C ARG A 578 -1.51 27.10 -17.70
N ASP A 579 -0.45 27.27 -18.48
CA ASP A 579 -0.07 26.31 -19.53
C ASP A 579 0.28 24.94 -18.95
N ALA A 580 0.87 24.87 -17.74
CA ALA A 580 1.15 23.63 -17.07
C ALA A 580 -0.15 22.90 -16.65
N TYR A 581 -1.11 23.64 -16.11
CA TYR A 581 -2.42 23.10 -15.73
C TYR A 581 -3.24 22.66 -16.95
N GLU A 582 -3.20 23.41 -18.04
CA GLU A 582 -3.88 23.06 -19.30
C GLU A 582 -3.29 21.78 -19.92
N ARG A 583 -1.95 21.62 -19.91
CA ARG A 583 -1.29 20.38 -20.38
C ARG A 583 -1.73 19.17 -19.55
N ASN A 584 -1.77 19.29 -18.24
CA ASN A 584 -2.19 18.22 -17.31
C ASN A 584 -3.73 18.06 -17.25
N SER A 585 -4.49 18.92 -17.91
CA SER A 585 -5.94 18.81 -18.11
C SER A 585 -6.31 18.34 -19.52
N PHE A 586 -5.38 17.74 -20.26
CA PHE A 586 -5.57 17.39 -21.67
C PHE A 586 -6.83 16.57 -21.92
N ALA A 587 -7.12 15.56 -21.11
CA ALA A 587 -8.26 14.67 -21.33
C ALA A 587 -9.60 15.40 -21.20
N PHE A 588 -9.76 16.26 -20.19
CA PHE A 588 -10.97 17.05 -20.01
C PHE A 588 -11.16 18.09 -21.12
N LEU A 589 -10.10 18.84 -21.46
CA LEU A 589 -10.15 19.87 -22.49
C LEU A 589 -10.32 19.32 -23.91
N ASN A 590 -10.09 18.02 -24.13
CA ASN A 590 -10.28 17.33 -25.40
C ASN A 590 -11.27 16.16 -25.28
N ALA A 591 -12.22 16.23 -24.35
CA ALA A 591 -13.22 15.19 -24.14
C ALA A 591 -14.06 14.91 -25.40
N ASP A 592 -14.22 15.90 -26.28
CA ASP A 592 -14.88 15.78 -27.57
C ASP A 592 -14.20 14.81 -28.56
N ARG A 593 -12.96 14.40 -28.29
CA ARG A 593 -12.25 13.36 -29.05
C ARG A 593 -12.58 11.95 -28.58
N ILE A 594 -13.07 11.79 -27.34
CA ILE A 594 -13.34 10.47 -26.75
C ILE A 594 -14.56 9.83 -27.44
N ARG A 595 -14.38 8.58 -27.87
CA ARG A 595 -15.45 7.73 -28.43
C ARG A 595 -15.60 6.42 -27.66
N THR A 596 -14.68 6.15 -26.76
CA THR A 596 -14.61 4.92 -25.99
C THR A 596 -15.72 4.91 -24.92
N PRO A 597 -16.62 3.92 -24.91
CA PRO A 597 -17.54 3.71 -23.80
C PRO A 597 -16.78 3.58 -22.48
N THR A 598 -17.14 4.37 -21.46
CA THR A 598 -16.35 4.47 -20.23
C THR A 598 -17.23 4.29 -19.00
N LEU A 599 -16.84 3.35 -18.13
CA LEU A 599 -17.32 3.22 -16.76
C LEU A 599 -16.44 4.05 -15.85
N PHE A 600 -17.02 5.01 -15.14
CA PHE A 600 -16.37 5.75 -14.06
C PHE A 600 -16.84 5.21 -12.71
N TYR A 601 -15.94 5.17 -11.74
CA TYR A 601 -16.32 4.96 -10.34
C TYR A 601 -15.42 5.77 -9.42
N CYS A 602 -15.91 6.09 -8.24
CA CYS A 602 -15.20 6.83 -7.21
C CYS A 602 -15.79 6.53 -5.84
N GLU A 603 -15.08 6.92 -4.81
CA GLU A 603 -15.41 6.74 -3.42
C GLU A 603 -15.89 8.08 -2.82
N GLU A 604 -17.00 8.07 -2.05
CA GLU A 604 -17.69 9.30 -1.62
C GLU A 604 -16.83 10.22 -0.75
N LEU A 605 -16.01 9.63 0.14
CA LEU A 605 -15.18 10.37 1.11
C LEU A 605 -13.75 10.61 0.62
N ASP A 606 -13.41 10.12 -0.58
CA ASP A 606 -12.06 10.22 -1.16
C ASP A 606 -11.61 11.67 -1.29
N VAL A 607 -10.59 12.06 -0.52
CA VAL A 607 -9.89 13.34 -0.67
C VAL A 607 -8.49 13.18 -1.26
N ASN A 608 -8.10 11.96 -1.61
CA ASN A 608 -6.89 11.65 -2.36
C ASN A 608 -7.11 11.96 -3.86
N VAL A 609 -8.13 11.34 -4.49
CA VAL A 609 -8.59 11.68 -5.84
C VAL A 609 -10.11 11.86 -5.82
N PRO A 610 -10.60 13.02 -5.41
CA PRO A 610 -12.01 13.27 -5.14
C PRO A 610 -12.96 12.95 -6.30
N CYS A 611 -14.15 12.49 -5.96
CA CYS A 611 -15.20 12.01 -6.86
C CYS A 611 -15.56 13.01 -7.98
N HIS A 612 -15.43 14.32 -7.72
CA HIS A 612 -15.76 15.36 -8.71
C HIS A 612 -14.99 15.21 -10.03
N GLY A 613 -13.78 14.64 -10.02
CA GLY A 613 -13.02 14.36 -11.24
C GLY A 613 -13.71 13.34 -12.14
N SER A 614 -14.21 12.25 -11.53
CA SER A 614 -15.02 11.22 -12.21
C SER A 614 -16.37 11.78 -12.67
N GLU A 615 -17.03 12.62 -11.86
CA GLU A 615 -18.29 13.29 -12.18
C GLU A 615 -18.14 14.24 -13.40
N GLN A 616 -17.06 15.01 -13.46
CA GLN A 616 -16.79 15.91 -14.59
C GLN A 616 -16.63 15.13 -15.89
N MET A 617 -15.85 14.06 -15.89
CA MET A 617 -15.65 13.24 -17.09
C MET A 617 -16.91 12.49 -17.50
N TYR A 618 -17.66 11.94 -16.53
CA TYR A 618 -18.96 11.33 -16.78
C TYR A 618 -19.91 12.34 -17.46
N GLN A 619 -20.05 13.55 -16.90
CA GLN A 619 -20.94 14.56 -17.47
C GLN A 619 -20.49 15.01 -18.86
N ALA A 620 -19.17 15.16 -19.08
CA ALA A 620 -18.62 15.51 -20.39
C ALA A 620 -19.00 14.46 -21.45
N LEU A 621 -18.79 13.17 -21.15
CA LEU A 621 -19.13 12.09 -22.09
C LEU A 621 -20.64 11.94 -22.30
N ARG A 622 -21.46 12.17 -21.26
CA ARG A 622 -22.93 12.20 -21.38
C ARG A 622 -23.40 13.30 -22.33
N SER A 623 -22.82 14.50 -22.21
CA SER A 623 -23.14 15.64 -23.08
C SER A 623 -22.77 15.37 -24.54
N LEU A 624 -21.73 14.54 -24.78
CA LEU A 624 -21.27 14.15 -26.12
C LEU A 624 -21.99 12.91 -26.67
N GLY A 625 -22.90 12.29 -25.89
CA GLY A 625 -23.62 11.09 -26.31
C GLY A 625 -22.77 9.81 -26.31
N VAL A 626 -21.59 9.82 -25.68
CA VAL A 626 -20.76 8.63 -25.52
C VAL A 626 -21.36 7.75 -24.42
N PRO A 627 -21.49 6.43 -24.63
CA PRO A 627 -22.02 5.53 -23.61
C PRO A 627 -21.13 5.57 -22.37
N THR A 628 -21.74 5.89 -21.21
CA THR A 628 -20.99 6.02 -19.95
C THR A 628 -21.88 5.76 -18.74
N GLN A 629 -21.28 5.33 -17.65
CA GLN A 629 -21.89 5.11 -16.35
C GLN A 629 -20.97 5.67 -15.26
N LEU A 630 -21.55 6.18 -14.18
CA LEU A 630 -20.84 6.60 -12.97
C LEU A 630 -21.36 5.77 -11.79
N VAL A 631 -20.46 5.25 -10.98
CA VAL A 631 -20.74 4.53 -9.73
C VAL A 631 -20.03 5.27 -8.59
N ILE A 632 -20.75 5.55 -7.52
CA ILE A 632 -20.19 6.17 -6.30
C ILE A 632 -20.35 5.16 -5.18
N TYR A 633 -19.27 4.83 -4.47
CA TYR A 633 -19.29 3.93 -3.31
C TYR A 633 -19.44 4.75 -2.03
N PRO A 634 -20.61 4.69 -1.36
CA PRO A 634 -20.89 5.52 -0.18
C PRO A 634 -20.00 5.17 1.01
N GLY A 635 -19.55 6.19 1.73
CA GLY A 635 -18.77 6.01 2.96
C GLY A 635 -17.34 5.51 2.79
N GLU A 636 -16.89 5.25 1.56
CA GLU A 636 -15.53 4.78 1.27
C GLU A 636 -14.57 5.97 1.08
N TRP A 637 -13.36 5.79 1.60
CA TRP A 637 -12.19 6.61 1.33
C TRP A 637 -11.49 6.15 0.05
N HIS A 638 -10.28 6.65 -0.23
CA HIS A 638 -9.58 6.27 -1.46
C HIS A 638 -9.57 4.75 -1.71
N PRO A 639 -9.20 3.83 -0.81
CA PRO A 639 -9.41 2.39 -0.99
C PRO A 639 -10.89 2.02 -0.81
N VAL A 640 -11.39 1.14 -1.68
CA VAL A 640 -12.66 0.42 -1.43
C VAL A 640 -12.36 -0.75 -0.50
N THR A 641 -13.00 -0.78 0.67
CA THR A 641 -12.72 -1.77 1.72
C THR A 641 -13.92 -2.67 2.03
N VAL A 642 -15.14 -2.19 1.84
CA VAL A 642 -16.37 -2.96 2.08
C VAL A 642 -16.45 -4.16 1.12
N PRO A 643 -16.57 -5.42 1.65
CA PRO A 643 -16.55 -6.63 0.83
C PRO A 643 -17.59 -6.67 -0.28
N SER A 644 -18.82 -6.25 -0.01
CA SER A 644 -19.89 -6.21 -1.03
C SER A 644 -19.56 -5.17 -2.13
N TYR A 645 -18.88 -4.07 -1.81
CA TYR A 645 -18.45 -3.06 -2.79
C TYR A 645 -17.28 -3.54 -3.64
N LEU A 646 -16.32 -4.24 -3.05
CA LEU A 646 -15.23 -4.89 -3.81
C LEU A 646 -15.80 -5.87 -4.84
N ARG A 647 -16.77 -6.68 -4.43
CA ARG A 647 -17.46 -7.62 -5.29
C ARG A 647 -18.26 -6.91 -6.39
N ASP A 648 -19.08 -5.91 -6.04
CA ASP A 648 -19.88 -5.12 -7.00
C ASP A 648 -18.98 -4.44 -8.03
N ARG A 649 -17.89 -3.81 -7.57
CA ARG A 649 -16.91 -3.14 -8.43
C ARG A 649 -16.35 -4.11 -9.46
N MET A 650 -15.88 -5.27 -9.03
CA MET A 650 -15.28 -6.25 -9.94
C MET A 650 -16.31 -6.83 -10.91
N GLN A 651 -17.54 -7.11 -10.45
CA GLN A 651 -18.61 -7.57 -11.32
C GLN A 651 -18.97 -6.52 -12.39
N ARG A 652 -19.03 -5.23 -12.03
CA ARG A 652 -19.25 -4.13 -12.99
C ARG A 652 -18.16 -4.03 -14.02
N HIS A 653 -16.89 -4.26 -13.63
CA HIS A 653 -15.80 -4.31 -14.59
C HIS A 653 -16.00 -5.43 -15.61
N LEU A 654 -16.32 -6.64 -15.14
CA LEU A 654 -16.61 -7.78 -16.03
C LEU A 654 -17.81 -7.50 -16.96
N ASP A 655 -18.90 -6.96 -16.44
CA ASP A 655 -20.09 -6.63 -17.22
C ASP A 655 -19.79 -5.56 -18.28
N TRP A 656 -19.00 -4.53 -17.90
CA TRP A 656 -18.65 -3.45 -18.82
C TRP A 656 -17.74 -3.93 -19.94
N TYR A 657 -16.64 -4.61 -19.60
CA TYR A 657 -15.77 -5.18 -20.62
C TYR A 657 -16.47 -6.25 -21.44
N GLY A 658 -17.29 -7.11 -20.82
CA GLY A 658 -18.05 -8.14 -21.51
C GLY A 658 -19.01 -7.58 -22.57
N ARG A 659 -19.67 -6.46 -22.28
CA ARG A 659 -20.58 -5.78 -23.21
C ARG A 659 -19.89 -5.32 -24.50
N TYR A 660 -18.66 -4.85 -24.42
CA TYR A 660 -17.97 -4.18 -25.54
C TYR A 660 -16.82 -5.00 -26.15
N LEU A 661 -16.22 -5.91 -25.38
CA LEU A 661 -15.11 -6.76 -25.84
C LEU A 661 -15.52 -8.21 -26.06
N GLY A 662 -16.67 -8.62 -25.53
CA GLY A 662 -17.00 -10.02 -25.36
C GLY A 662 -16.13 -10.67 -24.26
N GLY A 663 -16.51 -11.84 -23.78
CA GLY A 663 -15.89 -12.55 -22.67
C GLY A 663 -16.95 -13.22 -21.83
N ASP A 664 -16.54 -14.05 -20.85
CA ASP A 664 -17.47 -14.66 -19.91
C ASP A 664 -17.81 -13.65 -18.80
N GLN A 665 -19.08 -13.32 -18.68
CA GLN A 665 -19.60 -12.37 -17.68
C GLN A 665 -20.09 -13.09 -16.40
N ARG A 666 -19.99 -14.43 -16.34
CA ARG A 666 -20.55 -15.26 -15.27
C ARG A 666 -19.45 -15.95 -14.49
N LEU A 667 -18.59 -15.20 -13.78
CA LEU A 667 -17.54 -15.77 -12.93
C LEU A 667 -17.80 -15.49 -11.46
#